data_3daa0757e07ea509ec2f3484ca1d80c4
#
_entry.id   3daa0757e07ea509ec2f3484ca1d80c4
#
_cell.length_a   1.000
_cell.length_b   1.000
_cell.length_c   1.000
_cell.angle_alpha   90.00
_cell.angle_beta   90.00
_cell.angle_gamma   90.00
#
_symmetry.space_group_name_H-M   'P 1'
#
loop_
_entity.id
_entity.type
_entity.pdbx_description
1 polymer ?
#
loop_
_entity_poly.entity_id
_entity_poly.type
_entity_poly.pdbx_seq_one_letter_code
_entity_poly.pdbx_strand_id
1 'polypeptide(L)'
;MAWKYPRLTRRTFLKSTAYGSAGLALLKPVELLGKSLPEDSEPKEEITYSICNFCSSLCNVKVTTRTRNGEKRIVKLDGNPHSTLNRGKICARGQAGLRQVYDPDRLKTPLIRVEGSKRGEYKFRQATWEEAWEYIEAKAKSAKLKPWEWTTIGGWTSCVFYMYWAVPFALANGMPNIVASPMQHCVTTGHLGTDAVTGNFNIHDEILPDYDNARYILLMGNNASIAGVSTCRMVRFANGRKQGAKVVAIDPRCSETAAKADEWIAIRPGTDLDFMLAMLRTMLEEGYYDGEFLRLNTNMPFLVYKDDKGEWQLANDEEGRPQALDGNGKIRSLAAFANTNAKDADGLSLYPQLEAPKDLKIDGHSVVTVMQAQRQEIAFCTPEWASKTTGIPAQTIERVARDFGTIRPSVVDPGWHGARYGNIMMVRRIQAMVQALVGGIDKAGGWIMSGEYHHKAAHMLESMGKGQPPGPPLVSLAGIQFMKLVVGAVSNGNNFPHGKPGWAWAFKEQEKAAGREYVYWPAMADTGYKESVEGDLTYKGEPYLSRAAFVNAANPVRHYYPDTNWKDIFTNENMELVVVVDVLPSDTTPYADVILPNSTYLERNEPLIYGNGVNHDLALTTRYAAVDPLYDTQESPDLLLRLTKIMSGQTAPFFMLVENLVGLPADSVKKAYKRLKEAGRKSPFSDAYRETAFAVYAKKAHTTVEELDRVLREKGVFMEKKKEDILEHAAMPRKLPLPTATGRIEFFSYLFNDMRKDGQKGPHFSAMAAHIPTECRDGKSMDAPLAKDEFYFTYGKTPSVSYASTNSNNPVLRAINDFKQEIYTGIWIHPERAEPLGLENGDRIRLTNVKSGQEADGTVYVTRKIHRDALFIHSSFGVENNALTLTAGIGTATNKLIPYKVDPVVAGFRSQEFTIRVTKIEAKGEVV
;
A
#
# COMPACT_ATOMS: atom_id res chain seq x y z
N MET A 1 -37.90 -15.62 -24.62
CA MET A 1 -37.64 -15.23 -26.05
C MET A 1 -36.12 -15.00 -26.19
N ALA A 2 -35.46 -15.89 -26.92
CA ALA A 2 -34.00 -15.82 -27.10
C ALA A 2 -33.65 -14.73 -28.11
N TRP A 3 -32.97 -13.70 -27.69
CA TRP A 3 -32.41 -12.68 -28.58
C TRP A 3 -31.17 -13.24 -29.24
N LYS A 4 -31.29 -13.62 -30.53
CA LYS A 4 -30.13 -13.95 -31.36
C LYS A 4 -29.48 -12.64 -31.81
N TYR A 5 -28.29 -12.36 -31.29
CA TYR A 5 -27.42 -11.31 -31.82
C TYR A 5 -26.91 -11.77 -33.20
N PRO A 6 -27.08 -10.97 -34.27
CA PRO A 6 -26.47 -11.29 -35.56
C PRO A 6 -24.95 -11.16 -35.43
N ARG A 7 -24.19 -12.20 -35.83
CA ARG A 7 -22.75 -12.16 -35.95
C ARG A 7 -22.35 -11.08 -36.96
N LEU A 8 -21.77 -9.99 -36.49
CA LEU A 8 -21.18 -8.95 -37.35
C LEU A 8 -20.02 -9.59 -38.13
N THR A 9 -20.18 -9.85 -39.39
CA THR A 9 -19.11 -10.25 -40.26
C THR A 9 -18.28 -9.04 -40.68
N ARG A 10 -17.00 -9.26 -41.04
CA ARG A 10 -16.10 -8.20 -41.54
C ARG A 10 -16.75 -7.36 -42.69
N ARG A 11 -17.60 -8.00 -43.49
CA ARG A 11 -18.32 -7.39 -44.59
C ARG A 11 -19.48 -6.51 -44.13
N THR A 12 -20.15 -6.87 -43.02
CA THR A 12 -21.23 -6.07 -42.42
C THR A 12 -20.64 -4.84 -41.71
N PHE A 13 -19.48 -4.98 -41.08
CA PHE A 13 -18.76 -3.85 -40.48
C PHE A 13 -18.30 -2.84 -41.51
N LEU A 14 -17.74 -3.30 -42.63
CA LEU A 14 -17.34 -2.41 -43.75
C LEU A 14 -18.51 -1.73 -44.44
N LYS A 15 -19.66 -2.41 -44.55
CA LYS A 15 -20.88 -1.79 -45.08
C LYS A 15 -21.44 -0.74 -44.11
N SER A 16 -21.48 -0.97 -42.82
CA SER A 16 -21.95 0.02 -41.84
C SER A 16 -21.06 1.26 -41.76
N THR A 17 -19.74 1.12 -41.92
CA THR A 17 -18.80 2.25 -42.06
C THR A 17 -19.00 3.01 -43.39
N ALA A 18 -19.31 2.32 -44.50
CA ALA A 18 -19.58 2.94 -45.78
C ALA A 18 -20.92 3.70 -45.79
N TYR A 19 -21.96 3.18 -45.10
CA TYR A 19 -23.24 3.90 -44.96
C TYR A 19 -23.14 5.08 -43.97
N GLY A 20 -22.27 4.99 -42.95
CA GLY A 20 -21.96 6.12 -42.04
C GLY A 20 -21.29 7.29 -42.77
N SER A 21 -20.34 6.99 -43.69
CA SER A 21 -19.72 8.02 -44.54
C SER A 21 -20.60 8.58 -45.65
N ALA A 22 -21.51 7.79 -46.19
CA ALA A 22 -22.47 8.26 -47.19
C ALA A 22 -23.61 9.10 -46.53
N GLY A 23 -24.02 8.82 -45.29
CA GLY A 23 -24.97 9.64 -44.53
C GLY A 23 -24.46 11.04 -44.19
N LEU A 24 -23.16 11.18 -43.99
CA LEU A 24 -22.51 12.47 -43.76
C LEU A 24 -22.38 13.30 -45.04
N ALA A 25 -22.43 12.70 -46.22
CA ALA A 25 -22.34 13.40 -47.50
C ALA A 25 -23.69 13.97 -47.98
N LEU A 26 -24.82 13.61 -47.32
CA LEU A 26 -26.17 14.10 -47.67
C LEU A 26 -26.67 15.22 -46.74
N LEU A 27 -25.92 15.62 -45.75
CA LEU A 27 -26.18 16.86 -45.02
C LEU A 27 -25.63 18.01 -45.84
N LYS A 28 -26.50 18.76 -46.50
CA LYS A 28 -26.14 20.06 -47.11
C LYS A 28 -25.38 20.89 -46.10
N PRO A 29 -24.28 21.53 -46.47
CA PRO A 29 -23.60 22.45 -45.58
C PRO A 29 -24.59 23.54 -45.19
N VAL A 30 -24.97 23.61 -43.91
CA VAL A 30 -25.54 24.81 -43.35
C VAL A 30 -24.41 25.82 -43.39
N GLU A 31 -24.53 26.80 -44.26
CA GLU A 31 -23.72 28.00 -44.29
C GLU A 31 -23.91 28.73 -42.95
N LEU A 32 -23.16 28.34 -41.94
CA LEU A 32 -22.91 29.21 -40.81
C LEU A 32 -21.98 30.29 -41.31
N LEU A 33 -22.49 31.52 -41.35
CA LEU A 33 -21.87 32.76 -41.70
C LEU A 33 -20.37 32.78 -41.42
N GLY A 34 -19.63 32.85 -42.52
CA GLY A 34 -18.18 32.93 -42.50
C GLY A 34 -17.67 34.19 -41.80
N LYS A 35 -17.12 34.02 -40.64
CA LYS A 35 -15.90 34.67 -40.29
C LYS A 35 -14.78 33.72 -40.67
N SER A 36 -13.95 34.14 -41.64
CA SER A 36 -12.69 33.45 -41.94
C SER A 36 -11.94 33.25 -40.61
N LEU A 37 -11.90 32.00 -40.20
CA LEU A 37 -10.97 31.63 -39.12
C LEU A 37 -9.58 31.96 -39.65
N PRO A 38 -8.70 32.59 -38.85
CA PRO A 38 -7.31 32.82 -39.25
C PRO A 38 -6.70 31.47 -39.70
N GLU A 39 -5.90 31.52 -40.78
CA GLU A 39 -5.14 30.35 -41.25
C GLU A 39 -4.52 29.63 -40.04
N ASP A 40 -4.93 28.40 -39.80
CA ASP A 40 -4.44 27.59 -38.72
C ASP A 40 -2.93 27.42 -38.88
N SER A 41 -2.16 28.02 -37.98
CA SER A 41 -0.75 27.64 -37.81
C SER A 41 -0.73 26.14 -37.52
N GLU A 42 0.15 25.39 -38.17
CA GLU A 42 0.30 23.97 -37.93
C GLU A 42 0.39 23.70 -36.39
N PRO A 43 -0.40 22.78 -35.89
CA PRO A 43 -0.46 22.56 -34.45
C PRO A 43 0.91 22.12 -33.92
N LYS A 44 1.49 22.90 -33.02
CA LYS A 44 2.78 22.59 -32.40
C LYS A 44 2.58 21.51 -31.34
N GLU A 45 3.23 20.35 -31.53
CA GLU A 45 3.28 19.28 -30.50
C GLU A 45 4.55 19.40 -29.64
N GLU A 46 4.39 19.19 -28.35
CA GLU A 46 5.49 19.16 -27.38
C GLU A 46 5.39 17.92 -26.50
N ILE A 47 6.54 17.41 -26.06
CA ILE A 47 6.65 16.25 -25.19
C ILE A 47 7.15 16.70 -23.83
N THR A 48 6.43 16.27 -22.79
CA THR A 48 6.84 16.40 -21.38
C THR A 48 6.88 15.02 -20.74
N TYR A 49 7.93 14.73 -19.99
CA TYR A 49 7.96 13.53 -19.18
C TYR A 49 7.44 13.81 -17.77
N SER A 50 6.68 12.87 -17.22
CA SER A 50 6.03 13.02 -15.92
C SER A 50 5.85 11.66 -15.26
N ILE A 51 5.13 11.62 -14.13
CA ILE A 51 4.86 10.42 -13.36
C ILE A 51 3.35 10.25 -13.19
N CYS A 52 2.81 9.07 -13.54
CA CYS A 52 1.41 8.73 -13.35
C CYS A 52 1.07 8.65 -11.87
N ASN A 53 -0.13 9.13 -11.49
CA ASN A 53 -0.60 9.18 -10.10
C ASN A 53 -1.78 8.22 -9.81
N PHE A 54 -2.11 7.29 -10.68
CA PHE A 54 -3.27 6.40 -10.50
C PHE A 54 -3.01 5.14 -9.67
N CYS A 55 -1.76 4.86 -9.31
CA CYS A 55 -1.39 3.80 -8.37
C CYS A 55 0.05 3.98 -7.89
N SER A 56 0.47 3.20 -6.89
CA SER A 56 1.83 3.27 -6.33
C SER A 56 2.94 2.80 -7.27
N SER A 57 2.61 2.26 -8.46
CA SER A 57 3.64 2.03 -9.48
C SER A 57 4.33 3.32 -9.91
N LEU A 58 3.66 4.48 -9.84
CA LEU A 58 4.19 5.77 -10.26
C LEU A 58 4.92 5.71 -11.62
N CYS A 59 4.31 4.99 -12.59
CA CYS A 59 4.90 4.75 -13.89
C CYS A 59 5.34 6.06 -14.56
N ASN A 60 6.52 6.05 -15.15
CA ASN A 60 7.00 7.19 -15.92
C ASN A 60 6.19 7.30 -17.21
N VAL A 61 5.65 8.47 -17.49
CA VAL A 61 4.78 8.74 -18.64
C VAL A 61 5.38 9.78 -19.56
N LYS A 62 5.14 9.57 -20.85
CA LYS A 62 5.39 10.53 -21.91
C LYS A 62 4.07 11.25 -22.21
N VAL A 63 4.01 12.53 -21.95
CA VAL A 63 2.84 13.38 -22.16
C VAL A 63 3.02 14.16 -23.46
N THR A 64 2.11 13.98 -24.41
CA THR A 64 2.08 14.79 -25.63
C THR A 64 1.04 15.90 -25.45
N THR A 65 1.47 17.14 -25.60
CA THR A 65 0.61 18.32 -25.63
C THR A 65 0.56 18.88 -27.03
N ARG A 66 -0.55 19.50 -27.38
CA ARG A 66 -0.75 20.20 -28.67
C ARG A 66 -1.24 21.62 -28.41
N THR A 67 -0.55 22.59 -28.98
CA THR A 67 -0.95 23.99 -28.93
C THR A 67 -1.67 24.34 -30.24
N ARG A 68 -2.90 24.87 -30.14
CA ARG A 68 -3.70 25.36 -31.25
C ARG A 68 -4.37 26.67 -30.83
N ASN A 69 -4.25 27.71 -31.62
CA ASN A 69 -4.81 29.02 -31.33
C ASN A 69 -4.39 29.59 -29.93
N GLY A 70 -3.15 29.32 -29.53
CA GLY A 70 -2.64 29.75 -28.20
C GLY A 70 -3.05 28.86 -27.03
N GLU A 71 -3.99 27.94 -27.22
CA GLU A 71 -4.40 26.99 -26.17
C GLU A 71 -3.56 25.69 -26.22
N LYS A 72 -2.84 25.39 -25.14
CA LYS A 72 -2.07 24.16 -24.96
C LYS A 72 -2.89 23.10 -24.24
N ARG A 73 -3.11 21.94 -24.88
CA ARG A 73 -3.89 20.82 -24.31
C ARG A 73 -3.12 19.50 -24.36
N ILE A 74 -3.32 18.66 -23.35
CA ILE A 74 -2.82 17.29 -23.36
C ILE A 74 -3.67 16.47 -24.31
N VAL A 75 -3.04 15.84 -25.30
CA VAL A 75 -3.72 15.02 -26.32
C VAL A 75 -3.43 13.53 -26.16
N LYS A 76 -2.32 13.15 -25.53
CA LYS A 76 -1.94 11.74 -25.39
C LYS A 76 -1.06 11.49 -24.17
N LEU A 77 -1.25 10.31 -23.56
CA LEU A 77 -0.35 9.74 -22.54
C LEU A 77 0.14 8.37 -23.00
N ASP A 78 1.44 8.19 -23.05
CA ASP A 78 2.12 6.92 -23.31
C ASP A 78 3.06 6.56 -22.16
N GLY A 79 3.51 5.30 -22.11
CA GLY A 79 4.63 4.93 -21.24
C GLY A 79 5.93 5.55 -21.73
N ASN A 80 6.77 5.99 -20.79
CA ASN A 80 8.09 6.51 -21.12
C ASN A 80 9.00 5.38 -21.65
N PRO A 81 9.49 5.45 -22.89
CA PRO A 81 10.33 4.39 -23.47
C PRO A 81 11.70 4.26 -22.79
N HIS A 82 12.18 5.31 -22.11
CA HIS A 82 13.46 5.32 -21.42
C HIS A 82 13.37 4.75 -19.99
N SER A 83 12.15 4.53 -19.49
CA SER A 83 11.95 4.01 -18.13
C SER A 83 12.18 2.51 -18.04
N THR A 84 13.06 2.08 -17.16
CA THR A 84 13.28 0.67 -16.83
C THR A 84 12.17 0.11 -15.92
N LEU A 85 11.45 0.98 -15.22
CA LEU A 85 10.34 0.62 -14.36
C LEU A 85 9.18 0.00 -15.16
N ASN A 86 8.64 0.74 -16.11
CA ASN A 86 7.46 0.36 -16.90
C ASN A 86 7.75 0.10 -18.39
N ARG A 87 9.01 0.21 -18.82
CA ARG A 87 9.54 -0.22 -20.14
C ARG A 87 8.66 0.24 -21.30
N GLY A 88 8.29 1.52 -21.30
CA GLY A 88 7.44 2.12 -22.35
C GLY A 88 5.96 1.71 -22.29
N LYS A 89 5.49 1.02 -21.26
CA LYS A 89 4.10 0.57 -21.14
C LYS A 89 3.40 1.28 -20.00
N ILE A 90 2.11 1.57 -20.18
CA ILE A 90 1.20 1.99 -19.12
C ILE A 90 -0.15 1.28 -19.27
N CYS A 91 -0.88 1.13 -18.17
CA CYS A 91 -2.20 0.51 -18.18
C CYS A 91 -3.28 1.51 -18.65
N ALA A 92 -4.51 1.01 -18.88
CA ALA A 92 -5.64 1.83 -19.28
C ALA A 92 -5.90 3.02 -18.35
N ARG A 93 -5.70 2.86 -17.03
CA ARG A 93 -5.82 3.95 -16.05
C ARG A 93 -4.83 5.07 -16.33
N GLY A 94 -3.56 4.72 -16.57
CA GLY A 94 -2.51 5.69 -16.91
C GLY A 94 -2.81 6.43 -18.20
N GLN A 95 -3.27 5.72 -19.26
CA GLN A 95 -3.66 6.35 -20.53
C GLN A 95 -4.88 7.27 -20.37
N ALA A 96 -5.85 6.87 -19.55
CA ALA A 96 -7.04 7.67 -19.27
C ALA A 96 -6.78 8.90 -18.38
N GLY A 97 -5.58 9.05 -17.84
CA GLY A 97 -5.20 10.09 -16.89
C GLY A 97 -5.40 11.53 -17.39
N LEU A 98 -5.25 11.75 -18.70
CA LEU A 98 -5.54 13.06 -19.29
C LEU A 98 -6.98 13.54 -19.05
N ARG A 99 -7.93 12.59 -18.94
CA ARG A 99 -9.34 12.91 -18.70
C ARG A 99 -9.60 13.45 -17.30
N GLN A 100 -8.73 13.17 -16.31
CA GLN A 100 -8.81 13.80 -15.00
C GLN A 100 -8.56 15.31 -15.05
N VAL A 101 -7.66 15.77 -15.93
CA VAL A 101 -7.42 17.22 -16.14
C VAL A 101 -8.66 17.93 -16.65
N TYR A 102 -9.40 17.28 -17.57
CA TYR A 102 -10.55 17.84 -18.26
C TYR A 102 -11.89 17.27 -17.74
N ASP A 103 -11.91 16.69 -16.55
CA ASP A 103 -13.13 16.16 -15.94
C ASP A 103 -14.06 17.34 -15.59
N PRO A 104 -15.32 17.35 -16.06
CA PRO A 104 -16.26 18.44 -15.75
C PRO A 104 -16.62 18.55 -14.28
N ASP A 105 -16.55 17.43 -13.56
CA ASP A 105 -16.89 17.35 -12.12
C ASP A 105 -15.75 17.80 -11.19
N ARG A 106 -14.61 18.29 -11.75
CA ARG A 106 -13.50 18.81 -10.95
C ARG A 106 -13.90 19.94 -10.02
N LEU A 107 -13.29 19.94 -8.87
CA LEU A 107 -13.26 21.09 -7.96
C LEU A 107 -12.46 22.22 -8.63
N LYS A 108 -13.08 23.40 -8.82
CA LYS A 108 -12.53 24.48 -9.65
C LYS A 108 -12.08 25.70 -8.86
N THR A 109 -12.77 25.96 -7.76
CA THR A 109 -12.53 27.07 -6.83
C THR A 109 -12.76 26.58 -5.42
N PRO A 110 -12.27 27.24 -4.37
CA PRO A 110 -12.64 26.95 -2.99
C PRO A 110 -14.16 26.98 -2.82
N LEU A 111 -14.67 26.08 -1.96
CA LEU A 111 -16.09 25.97 -1.64
C LEU A 111 -16.25 26.08 -0.13
N ILE A 112 -17.20 26.90 0.33
CA ILE A 112 -17.57 27.02 1.75
C ILE A 112 -19.00 26.54 1.92
N ARG A 113 -19.26 25.76 2.96
CA ARG A 113 -20.59 25.31 3.32
C ARG A 113 -21.56 26.50 3.46
N VAL A 114 -22.75 26.35 2.89
CA VAL A 114 -23.83 27.33 3.04
C VAL A 114 -24.30 27.36 4.49
N GLU A 115 -24.39 28.55 5.05
CA GLU A 115 -24.85 28.76 6.43
C GLU A 115 -26.22 28.11 6.68
N GLY A 116 -26.38 27.45 7.82
CA GLY A 116 -27.59 26.71 8.18
C GLY A 116 -27.73 25.31 7.52
N SER A 117 -26.88 24.94 6.55
CA SER A 117 -26.89 23.58 6.00
C SER A 117 -26.12 22.60 6.90
N LYS A 118 -26.54 21.32 6.86
CA LYS A 118 -25.91 20.25 7.65
C LYS A 118 -24.79 19.56 6.87
N ARG A 119 -23.77 19.07 7.58
CA ARG A 119 -22.75 18.16 6.97
C ARG A 119 -23.44 16.90 6.46
N GLY A 120 -23.06 16.47 5.25
CA GLY A 120 -23.74 15.40 4.49
C GLY A 120 -24.67 15.88 3.39
N GLU A 121 -25.15 17.15 3.43
CA GLU A 121 -26.10 17.68 2.44
C GLU A 121 -25.46 18.15 1.11
N TYR A 122 -24.13 18.28 1.04
CA TYR A 122 -23.39 18.81 -0.12
C TYR A 122 -23.90 20.18 -0.61
N LYS A 123 -24.19 21.09 0.30
CA LYS A 123 -24.62 22.46 -0.01
C LYS A 123 -23.48 23.44 0.19
N PHE A 124 -22.87 23.92 -0.89
CA PHE A 124 -21.71 24.79 -0.88
C PHE A 124 -21.94 26.03 -1.74
N ARG A 125 -21.29 27.14 -1.36
CA ARG A 125 -21.10 28.29 -2.22
C ARG A 125 -19.64 28.37 -2.69
N GLN A 126 -19.41 28.92 -3.88
CA GLN A 126 -18.07 29.26 -4.33
C GLN A 126 -17.49 30.37 -3.46
N ALA A 127 -16.18 30.34 -3.29
CA ALA A 127 -15.44 31.30 -2.51
C ALA A 127 -14.10 31.62 -3.16
N THR A 128 -13.53 32.77 -2.83
CA THR A 128 -12.13 33.07 -3.11
C THR A 128 -11.22 32.30 -2.15
N TRP A 129 -9.93 32.24 -2.45
CA TRP A 129 -8.94 31.65 -1.53
C TRP A 129 -8.87 32.40 -0.21
N GLU A 130 -8.96 33.73 -0.26
CA GLU A 130 -8.95 34.62 0.91
C GLU A 130 -10.14 34.33 1.81
N GLU A 131 -11.36 34.30 1.26
CA GLU A 131 -12.59 33.96 2.01
C GLU A 131 -12.49 32.58 2.66
N ALA A 132 -11.95 31.57 1.94
CA ALA A 132 -11.80 30.23 2.47
C ALA A 132 -10.81 30.19 3.65
N TRP A 133 -9.68 30.89 3.55
CA TRP A 133 -8.70 30.96 4.63
C TRP A 133 -9.21 31.76 5.82
N GLU A 134 -9.89 32.89 5.60
CA GLU A 134 -10.53 33.69 6.66
C GLU A 134 -11.58 32.85 7.40
N TYR A 135 -12.39 32.07 6.69
CA TYR A 135 -13.35 31.17 7.32
C TYR A 135 -12.67 30.12 8.21
N ILE A 136 -11.62 29.44 7.70
CA ILE A 136 -10.85 28.45 8.46
C ILE A 136 -10.24 29.09 9.71
N GLU A 137 -9.62 30.25 9.57
CA GLU A 137 -8.98 30.97 10.67
C GLU A 137 -10.00 31.43 11.72
N ALA A 138 -11.12 32.00 11.28
CA ALA A 138 -12.21 32.42 12.16
C ALA A 138 -12.79 31.25 12.96
N LYS A 139 -13.04 30.11 12.32
CA LYS A 139 -13.53 28.89 12.98
C LYS A 139 -12.51 28.35 13.98
N ALA A 140 -11.23 28.23 13.59
CA ALA A 140 -10.17 27.77 14.50
C ALA A 140 -10.03 28.65 15.73
N LYS A 141 -10.12 29.99 15.57
CA LYS A 141 -10.04 30.97 16.66
C LYS A 141 -11.28 30.94 17.56
N SER A 142 -12.49 30.96 17.00
CA SER A 142 -13.74 30.92 17.75
C SER A 142 -13.87 29.64 18.59
N ALA A 143 -13.50 28.49 18.04
CA ALA A 143 -13.47 27.22 18.73
C ALA A 143 -12.28 27.09 19.69
N LYS A 144 -11.30 27.97 19.66
CA LYS A 144 -10.07 27.94 20.47
C LYS A 144 -9.33 26.62 20.32
N LEU A 145 -9.27 26.12 19.08
CA LEU A 145 -8.68 24.81 18.78
C LEU A 145 -7.22 24.71 19.24
N LYS A 146 -6.91 23.61 19.91
CA LYS A 146 -5.56 23.30 20.39
C LYS A 146 -4.82 22.40 19.39
N PRO A 147 -3.50 22.37 19.36
CA PRO A 147 -2.73 21.53 18.45
C PRO A 147 -3.14 20.05 18.46
N TRP A 148 -3.39 19.47 19.62
CA TRP A 148 -3.79 18.06 19.76
C TRP A 148 -5.24 17.76 19.39
N GLU A 149 -6.06 18.77 19.17
CA GLU A 149 -7.46 18.65 18.73
C GLU A 149 -7.57 18.55 17.19
N TRP A 150 -6.50 18.82 16.49
CA TRP A 150 -6.43 18.67 15.04
C TRP A 150 -5.97 17.27 14.64
N THR A 151 -6.56 16.75 13.57
CA THR A 151 -6.18 15.51 12.93
C THR A 151 -5.91 15.75 11.45
N THR A 152 -4.78 15.24 10.92
CA THR A 152 -4.54 15.22 9.47
C THR A 152 -4.73 13.82 8.94
N ILE A 153 -5.49 13.69 7.84
CA ILE A 153 -5.86 12.43 7.22
C ILE A 153 -5.38 12.44 5.77
N GLY A 154 -4.56 11.49 5.41
CA GLY A 154 -3.95 11.40 4.08
C GLY A 154 -4.23 10.11 3.33
N GLY A 155 -4.44 10.22 2.00
CA GLY A 155 -4.59 9.09 1.10
C GLY A 155 -3.27 8.57 0.52
N TRP A 156 -3.32 7.43 -0.19
CA TRP A 156 -2.13 6.76 -0.69
C TRP A 156 -1.38 7.51 -1.79
N THR A 157 -2.07 8.00 -2.81
CA THR A 157 -1.41 8.66 -3.96
C THR A 157 -0.72 9.96 -3.59
N SER A 158 -1.15 10.57 -2.50
CA SER A 158 -0.46 11.66 -1.85
C SER A 158 0.49 11.17 -0.75
N CYS A 159 0.49 9.88 -0.41
CA CYS A 159 1.24 9.38 0.75
C CYS A 159 2.74 9.48 0.55
N VAL A 160 3.24 9.17 -0.64
CA VAL A 160 4.65 9.31 -0.97
C VAL A 160 5.09 10.75 -0.72
N PHE A 161 4.28 11.71 -1.16
CA PHE A 161 4.51 13.13 -0.94
C PHE A 161 3.94 13.61 0.39
N TYR A 162 2.85 12.98 0.88
CA TYR A 162 2.22 13.31 2.14
C TYR A 162 3.14 13.06 3.33
N MET A 163 3.90 11.95 3.34
CA MET A 163 4.86 11.68 4.41
C MET A 163 5.97 12.73 4.49
N TYR A 164 6.42 13.24 3.33
CA TYR A 164 7.40 14.33 3.30
C TYR A 164 6.87 15.66 3.88
N TRP A 165 5.55 15.84 3.87
CA TRP A 165 4.93 17.09 4.27
C TRP A 165 4.12 16.98 5.57
N ALA A 166 3.39 15.88 5.77
CA ALA A 166 2.50 15.72 6.92
C ALA A 166 3.26 15.62 8.23
N VAL A 167 4.40 14.95 8.25
CA VAL A 167 5.22 14.83 9.46
C VAL A 167 5.85 16.17 9.84
N PRO A 168 6.56 16.90 8.97
CA PRO A 168 7.00 18.26 9.26
C PRO A 168 5.86 19.19 9.64
N PHE A 169 4.71 19.08 9.00
CA PHE A 169 3.51 19.85 9.33
C PHE A 169 3.02 19.57 10.74
N ALA A 170 2.90 18.29 11.10
CA ALA A 170 2.47 17.88 12.42
C ALA A 170 3.44 18.36 13.52
N LEU A 171 4.73 18.15 13.32
CA LEU A 171 5.79 18.57 14.24
C LEU A 171 5.84 20.10 14.39
N ALA A 172 5.76 20.83 13.28
CA ALA A 172 5.80 22.31 13.29
C ALA A 172 4.63 22.93 14.05
N ASN A 173 3.50 22.26 14.07
CA ASN A 173 2.27 22.72 14.72
C ASN A 173 2.01 22.09 16.09
N GLY A 174 2.90 21.19 16.57
CA GLY A 174 2.66 20.46 17.81
C GLY A 174 1.44 19.55 17.74
N MET A 175 1.13 19.00 16.54
CA MET A 175 -0.04 18.18 16.29
C MET A 175 0.33 16.70 16.32
N PRO A 176 -0.15 15.90 17.28
CA PRO A 176 0.24 14.50 17.42
C PRO A 176 -0.61 13.54 16.58
N ASN A 177 -1.67 14.01 15.91
CA ASN A 177 -2.70 13.19 15.30
C ASN A 177 -2.53 13.13 13.78
N ILE A 178 -2.03 12.01 13.28
CA ILE A 178 -1.89 11.71 11.86
C ILE A 178 -2.57 10.38 11.55
N VAL A 179 -3.49 10.38 10.60
CA VAL A 179 -4.08 9.16 10.03
C VAL A 179 -3.56 9.00 8.59
N ALA A 180 -2.90 7.90 8.33
CA ALA A 180 -2.43 7.56 7.01
C ALA A 180 -3.08 6.24 6.55
N SER A 181 -3.99 6.34 5.56
CA SER A 181 -4.69 5.18 4.99
C SER A 181 -3.78 3.99 4.65
N PRO A 182 -2.59 4.20 4.04
CA PRO A 182 -1.70 3.10 3.73
C PRO A 182 -1.21 2.34 4.95
N MET A 183 -1.04 3.00 6.08
CA MET A 183 -0.51 2.37 7.29
C MET A 183 -1.44 1.29 7.81
N GLN A 184 -2.76 1.51 7.76
CA GLN A 184 -3.75 0.55 8.25
C GLN A 184 -4.13 -0.50 7.20
N HIS A 185 -4.12 -0.13 5.90
CA HIS A 185 -4.59 -1.02 4.84
C HIS A 185 -3.51 -1.94 4.27
N CYS A 186 -2.24 -1.57 4.32
CA CYS A 186 -1.20 -2.37 3.69
C CYS A 186 0.18 -2.31 4.36
N VAL A 187 0.72 -1.12 4.64
CA VAL A 187 2.14 -1.00 4.97
C VAL A 187 2.49 -1.66 6.29
N THR A 188 1.84 -1.30 7.39
CA THR A 188 2.26 -1.79 8.71
C THR A 188 2.09 -3.29 8.85
N THR A 189 0.94 -3.84 8.49
CA THR A 189 0.69 -5.27 8.68
C THR A 189 1.44 -6.15 7.68
N GLY A 190 1.34 -5.83 6.40
CA GLY A 190 1.99 -6.61 5.33
C GLY A 190 3.50 -6.51 5.38
N HIS A 191 4.03 -5.30 5.50
CA HIS A 191 5.47 -5.06 5.47
C HIS A 191 6.17 -5.53 6.74
N LEU A 192 5.54 -5.35 7.91
CA LEU A 192 6.14 -5.78 9.18
C LEU A 192 6.48 -7.27 9.18
N GLY A 193 5.62 -8.13 8.59
CA GLY A 193 5.91 -9.55 8.44
C GLY A 193 7.16 -9.82 7.60
N THR A 194 7.34 -9.10 6.50
CA THR A 194 8.54 -9.21 5.64
C THR A 194 9.76 -8.62 6.34
N ASP A 195 9.59 -7.48 7.01
CA ASP A 195 10.66 -6.77 7.70
C ASP A 195 11.21 -7.53 8.88
N ALA A 196 10.37 -8.28 9.57
CA ALA A 196 10.80 -9.18 10.64
C ALA A 196 11.78 -10.25 10.15
N VAL A 197 11.87 -10.49 8.84
CA VAL A 197 12.78 -11.45 8.20
C VAL A 197 13.95 -10.75 7.52
N THR A 198 13.68 -9.70 6.77
CA THR A 198 14.68 -9.05 5.90
C THR A 198 15.12 -7.67 6.38
N GLY A 199 14.44 -7.09 7.36
CA GLY A 199 14.68 -5.75 7.86
C GLY A 199 14.35 -4.62 6.87
N ASN A 200 13.76 -4.94 5.74
CA ASN A 200 13.50 -3.98 4.67
C ASN A 200 12.18 -3.22 4.91
N PHE A 201 12.11 -2.43 5.98
CA PHE A 201 10.98 -1.58 6.24
C PHE A 201 11.17 -0.20 5.61
N ASN A 202 10.74 -0.06 4.38
CA ASN A 202 10.60 1.25 3.80
C ASN A 202 9.27 1.32 3.04
N ILE A 203 8.48 2.35 3.28
CA ILE A 203 7.22 2.63 2.59
C ILE A 203 7.41 2.68 1.06
N HIS A 204 8.62 2.93 0.61
CA HIS A 204 9.00 3.04 -0.80
C HIS A 204 9.79 1.86 -1.33
N ASP A 205 10.40 1.06 -0.47
CA ASP A 205 11.31 -0.03 -0.83
C ASP A 205 10.58 -1.37 -0.82
N GLU A 206 9.59 -1.52 -1.70
CA GLU A 206 8.96 -2.80 -1.86
C GLU A 206 9.89 -3.82 -2.48
N ILE A 207 9.80 -5.03 -1.95
CA ILE A 207 10.44 -6.18 -2.57
C ILE A 207 9.73 -6.47 -3.88
N LEU A 208 10.46 -6.43 -4.98
CA LEU A 208 9.98 -6.78 -6.29
C LEU A 208 10.44 -8.19 -6.67
N PRO A 209 9.49 -9.09 -6.94
CA PRO A 209 9.80 -10.37 -7.57
C PRO A 209 10.46 -10.15 -8.94
N ASP A 210 11.60 -10.79 -9.18
CA ASP A 210 12.26 -10.76 -10.49
C ASP A 210 11.67 -11.80 -11.42
N TYR A 211 10.46 -11.53 -11.92
CA TYR A 211 9.77 -12.41 -12.84
C TYR A 211 10.52 -12.66 -14.15
N ASP A 212 11.33 -11.68 -14.59
CA ASP A 212 12.07 -11.80 -15.87
C ASP A 212 13.00 -13.02 -15.88
N ASN A 213 13.57 -13.40 -14.73
CA ASN A 213 14.54 -14.48 -14.61
C ASN A 213 14.02 -15.70 -13.83
N ALA A 214 12.80 -15.66 -13.32
CA ALA A 214 12.20 -16.76 -12.58
C ALA A 214 11.81 -17.92 -13.52
N ARG A 215 11.94 -19.15 -13.02
CA ARG A 215 11.43 -20.38 -13.67
C ARG A 215 10.15 -20.90 -13.04
N TYR A 216 9.92 -20.56 -11.78
CA TYR A 216 8.68 -20.87 -11.08
C TYR A 216 8.18 -19.62 -10.37
N ILE A 217 6.92 -19.25 -10.59
CA ILE A 217 6.28 -18.07 -10.01
C ILE A 217 5.06 -18.53 -9.23
N LEU A 218 5.07 -18.31 -7.90
CA LEU A 218 3.95 -18.57 -7.02
C LEU A 218 3.26 -17.24 -6.68
N LEU A 219 2.02 -17.10 -7.11
CA LEU A 219 1.17 -15.94 -6.82
C LEU A 219 0.16 -16.31 -5.75
N MET A 220 0.08 -15.55 -4.67
CA MET A 220 -0.89 -15.76 -3.60
C MET A 220 -1.81 -14.56 -3.45
N GLY A 221 -3.11 -14.72 -3.77
CA GLY A 221 -4.12 -13.66 -3.68
C GLY A 221 -3.75 -12.38 -4.42
N ASN A 222 -2.95 -12.46 -5.47
CA ASN A 222 -2.37 -11.32 -6.15
C ASN A 222 -2.75 -11.25 -7.64
N ASN A 223 -3.43 -10.19 -8.03
CA ASN A 223 -3.73 -9.88 -9.42
C ASN A 223 -2.64 -8.98 -10.02
N ALA A 224 -1.38 -9.41 -9.95
CA ALA A 224 -0.18 -8.63 -10.26
C ALA A 224 -0.14 -8.06 -11.68
N SER A 225 -0.73 -8.77 -12.65
CA SER A 225 -0.62 -8.39 -14.06
C SER A 225 -1.54 -7.22 -14.46
N ILE A 226 -2.62 -6.94 -13.71
CA ILE A 226 -3.66 -6.02 -14.20
C ILE A 226 -4.14 -5.03 -13.13
N ALA A 227 -4.43 -5.48 -11.93
CA ALA A 227 -5.14 -4.71 -10.93
C ALA A 227 -4.32 -4.41 -9.66
N GLY A 228 -3.07 -4.80 -9.64
CA GLY A 228 -2.19 -4.57 -8.51
C GLY A 228 -1.90 -3.08 -8.27
N VAL A 229 -1.43 -2.79 -7.10
CA VAL A 229 -0.89 -1.49 -6.73
C VAL A 229 0.33 -1.16 -7.57
N SER A 230 1.04 -2.18 -8.04
CA SER A 230 2.25 -2.08 -8.87
C SER A 230 2.03 -2.70 -10.25
N THR A 231 1.14 -2.12 -11.05
CA THR A 231 0.82 -2.60 -12.40
C THR A 231 2.01 -2.63 -13.36
N CYS A 232 3.10 -1.93 -13.06
CA CYS A 232 4.35 -2.05 -13.82
C CYS A 232 4.92 -3.48 -13.81
N ARG A 233 4.57 -4.31 -12.83
CA ARG A 233 4.94 -5.74 -12.76
C ARG A 233 4.40 -6.55 -13.96
N MET A 234 3.32 -6.09 -14.59
CA MET A 234 2.71 -6.76 -15.75
C MET A 234 3.71 -7.04 -16.88
N VAL A 235 4.61 -6.09 -17.17
CA VAL A 235 5.61 -6.24 -18.25
C VAL A 235 6.60 -7.36 -17.92
N ARG A 236 7.07 -7.39 -16.67
CA ARG A 236 7.99 -8.43 -16.18
C ARG A 236 7.33 -9.79 -16.10
N PHE A 237 6.10 -9.84 -15.59
CA PHE A 237 5.29 -11.07 -15.55
C PHE A 237 5.09 -11.67 -16.95
N ALA A 238 4.73 -10.82 -17.93
CA ALA A 238 4.58 -11.27 -19.32
C ALA A 238 5.89 -11.79 -19.92
N ASN A 239 7.02 -11.16 -19.59
CA ASN A 239 8.35 -11.61 -20.02
C ASN A 239 8.73 -12.94 -19.39
N GLY A 240 8.57 -13.13 -18.09
CA GLY A 240 8.86 -14.39 -17.41
C GLY A 240 8.09 -15.54 -18.01
N ARG A 241 6.79 -15.36 -18.27
CA ARG A 241 5.98 -16.36 -18.98
C ARG A 241 6.47 -16.63 -20.40
N LYS A 242 6.84 -15.61 -21.14
CA LYS A 242 7.41 -15.78 -22.49
C LYS A 242 8.70 -16.60 -22.45
N GLN A 243 9.47 -16.52 -21.37
CA GLN A 243 10.69 -17.30 -21.17
C GLN A 243 10.43 -18.71 -20.60
N GLY A 244 9.17 -19.09 -20.41
CA GLY A 244 8.79 -20.44 -19.97
C GLY A 244 8.67 -20.62 -18.46
N ALA A 245 8.57 -19.55 -17.69
CA ALA A 245 8.30 -19.66 -16.26
C ALA A 245 6.95 -20.35 -16.01
N LYS A 246 6.92 -21.38 -15.16
CA LYS A 246 5.71 -22.00 -14.66
C LYS A 246 5.05 -21.08 -13.63
N VAL A 247 3.78 -20.77 -13.80
CA VAL A 247 3.02 -19.88 -12.92
C VAL A 247 1.91 -20.64 -12.23
N VAL A 248 1.90 -20.65 -10.91
CA VAL A 248 0.82 -21.16 -10.08
C VAL A 248 0.18 -20.00 -9.31
N ALA A 249 -1.13 -19.84 -9.43
CA ALA A 249 -1.90 -18.81 -8.73
C ALA A 249 -2.82 -19.46 -7.68
N ILE A 250 -2.63 -19.11 -6.43
CA ILE A 250 -3.47 -19.49 -5.29
C ILE A 250 -4.30 -18.28 -4.90
N ASP A 251 -5.60 -18.34 -5.16
CA ASP A 251 -6.51 -17.18 -4.96
C ASP A 251 -7.95 -17.72 -4.84
N PRO A 252 -8.77 -17.23 -3.93
CA PRO A 252 -10.18 -17.57 -3.91
C PRO A 252 -10.91 -17.26 -5.22
N ARG A 253 -10.41 -16.29 -5.99
CA ARG A 253 -10.93 -15.83 -7.26
C ARG A 253 -9.98 -16.12 -8.40
N CYS A 254 -10.47 -16.68 -9.49
CA CYS A 254 -9.74 -16.72 -10.76
C CYS A 254 -9.66 -15.29 -11.34
N SER A 255 -8.70 -14.53 -10.85
CA SER A 255 -8.42 -13.16 -11.30
C SER A 255 -7.88 -13.13 -12.74
N GLU A 256 -7.76 -11.95 -13.32
CA GLU A 256 -7.19 -11.79 -14.66
C GLU A 256 -5.75 -12.32 -14.75
N THR A 257 -5.00 -12.25 -13.66
CA THR A 257 -3.66 -12.84 -13.57
C THR A 257 -3.74 -14.36 -13.39
N ALA A 258 -4.61 -14.85 -12.51
CA ALA A 258 -4.84 -16.29 -12.31
C ALA A 258 -5.31 -16.97 -13.60
N ALA A 259 -6.16 -16.28 -14.39
CA ALA A 259 -6.58 -16.76 -15.70
C ALA A 259 -5.46 -16.82 -16.76
N LYS A 260 -4.28 -16.28 -16.46
CA LYS A 260 -3.07 -16.35 -17.28
C LYS A 260 -2.00 -17.26 -16.68
N ALA A 261 -2.21 -17.79 -15.49
CA ALA A 261 -1.34 -18.78 -14.87
C ALA A 261 -1.48 -20.15 -15.57
N ASP A 262 -0.49 -21.02 -15.38
CA ASP A 262 -0.56 -22.40 -15.84
C ASP A 262 -1.52 -23.22 -14.98
N GLU A 263 -1.68 -22.80 -13.71
CA GLU A 263 -2.61 -23.43 -12.78
C GLU A 263 -3.22 -22.38 -11.83
N TRP A 264 -4.55 -22.44 -11.66
CA TRP A 264 -5.24 -21.71 -10.62
C TRP A 264 -5.76 -22.69 -9.56
N ILE A 265 -5.40 -22.46 -8.32
CA ILE A 265 -5.80 -23.25 -7.15
C ILE A 265 -6.72 -22.36 -6.30
N ALA A 266 -7.99 -22.72 -6.22
CA ALA A 266 -8.96 -22.01 -5.39
C ALA A 266 -8.74 -22.35 -3.91
N ILE A 267 -8.36 -21.36 -3.11
CA ILE A 267 -8.17 -21.52 -1.67
C ILE A 267 -9.39 -20.98 -0.91
N ARG A 268 -9.73 -21.61 0.21
CA ARG A 268 -10.74 -21.06 1.12
C ARG A 268 -10.25 -19.74 1.71
N PRO A 269 -11.05 -18.67 1.66
CA PRO A 269 -10.63 -17.35 2.17
C PRO A 269 -10.17 -17.38 3.63
N GLY A 270 -9.04 -16.73 3.92
CA GLY A 270 -8.47 -16.61 5.27
C GLY A 270 -7.57 -17.76 5.73
N THR A 271 -7.35 -18.77 4.88
CA THR A 271 -6.52 -19.95 5.21
C THR A 271 -5.15 -19.96 4.54
N ASP A 272 -4.71 -18.80 4.04
CA ASP A 272 -3.40 -18.65 3.40
C ASP A 272 -2.24 -19.01 4.34
N LEU A 273 -2.38 -18.74 5.64
CA LEU A 273 -1.38 -19.11 6.65
C LEU A 273 -1.20 -20.61 6.76
N ASP A 274 -2.31 -21.38 6.76
CA ASP A 274 -2.28 -22.84 6.90
C ASP A 274 -1.57 -23.47 5.69
N PHE A 275 -1.85 -22.97 4.49
CA PHE A 275 -1.13 -23.36 3.28
C PHE A 275 0.36 -23.07 3.37
N MET A 276 0.74 -21.87 3.80
CA MET A 276 2.13 -21.44 3.88
C MET A 276 2.92 -22.17 4.97
N LEU A 277 2.30 -22.48 6.10
CA LEU A 277 2.92 -23.27 7.17
C LEU A 277 3.17 -24.72 6.71
N ALA A 278 2.21 -25.34 6.02
CA ALA A 278 2.38 -26.68 5.48
C ALA A 278 3.46 -26.70 4.40
N MET A 279 3.53 -25.67 3.54
CA MET A 279 4.58 -25.51 2.55
C MET A 279 5.96 -25.37 3.23
N LEU A 280 6.09 -24.47 4.22
CA LEU A 280 7.33 -24.27 4.98
C LEU A 280 7.80 -25.57 5.65
N ARG A 281 6.88 -26.26 6.35
CA ARG A 281 7.17 -27.56 6.96
C ARG A 281 7.66 -28.58 5.94
N THR A 282 6.93 -28.78 4.86
CA THR A 282 7.30 -29.73 3.81
C THR A 282 8.68 -29.42 3.23
N MET A 283 8.99 -28.14 2.97
CA MET A 283 10.30 -27.74 2.46
C MET A 283 11.43 -28.02 3.45
N LEU A 284 11.20 -27.81 4.75
CA LEU A 284 12.20 -28.07 5.80
C LEU A 284 12.43 -29.58 6.03
N GLU A 285 11.36 -30.39 6.02
CA GLU A 285 11.45 -31.84 6.27
C GLU A 285 12.05 -32.59 5.06
N GLU A 286 11.65 -32.24 3.85
CA GLU A 286 12.07 -32.89 2.63
C GLU A 286 13.39 -32.35 2.04
N GLY A 287 14.00 -31.33 2.67
CA GLY A 287 15.26 -30.76 2.24
C GLY A 287 15.17 -29.90 0.97
N TYR A 288 13.99 -29.33 0.67
CA TYR A 288 13.80 -28.48 -0.52
C TYR A 288 14.31 -27.04 -0.29
N TYR A 289 15.55 -26.91 0.20
CA TYR A 289 16.17 -25.63 0.52
C TYR A 289 17.63 -25.52 0.05
N ASP A 290 18.20 -24.33 0.10
CA ASP A 290 19.60 -24.05 -0.17
C ASP A 290 20.39 -24.00 1.16
N GLY A 291 20.95 -25.15 1.56
CA GLY A 291 21.63 -25.27 2.86
C GLY A 291 22.83 -24.37 3.02
N GLU A 292 23.58 -24.08 1.95
CA GLU A 292 24.73 -23.16 1.99
C GLU A 292 24.27 -21.73 2.20
N PHE A 293 23.25 -21.32 1.45
CA PHE A 293 22.64 -20.01 1.66
C PHE A 293 22.16 -19.80 3.10
N LEU A 294 21.47 -20.80 3.66
CA LEU A 294 20.95 -20.72 5.03
C LEU A 294 22.06 -20.58 6.07
N ARG A 295 23.13 -21.35 5.93
CA ARG A 295 24.29 -21.27 6.84
C ARG A 295 24.90 -19.86 6.86
N LEU A 296 25.12 -19.30 5.67
CA LEU A 296 25.94 -18.10 5.50
C LEU A 296 25.14 -16.79 5.64
N ASN A 297 23.84 -16.81 5.38
CA ASN A 297 23.06 -15.56 5.26
C ASN A 297 21.89 -15.43 6.23
N THR A 298 21.61 -16.46 7.04
CA THR A 298 20.46 -16.45 7.95
C THR A 298 20.87 -16.71 9.39
N ASN A 299 19.95 -16.53 10.31
CA ASN A 299 20.14 -16.93 11.70
C ASN A 299 19.59 -18.37 12.00
N MET A 300 19.33 -19.17 10.95
CA MET A 300 18.98 -20.60 11.09
C MET A 300 19.96 -21.43 11.92
N PRO A 301 21.30 -21.20 11.83
CA PRO A 301 22.28 -21.92 12.65
C PRO A 301 22.32 -21.50 14.12
N PHE A 302 21.68 -20.41 14.52
CA PHE A 302 21.77 -19.91 15.90
C PHE A 302 21.15 -20.92 16.87
N LEU A 303 21.74 -21.05 18.05
CA LEU A 303 21.27 -21.94 19.09
C LEU A 303 20.17 -21.27 19.92
N VAL A 304 19.11 -22.01 20.17
CA VAL A 304 17.94 -21.57 20.94
C VAL A 304 17.52 -22.67 21.91
N TYR A 305 16.84 -22.28 23.00
CA TYR A 305 16.24 -23.18 23.99
C TYR A 305 14.83 -22.71 24.33
N LYS A 306 14.02 -23.60 24.91
CA LYS A 306 12.74 -23.22 25.52
C LYS A 306 12.96 -22.86 26.99
N ASP A 307 12.48 -21.69 27.39
CA ASP A 307 12.44 -21.27 28.77
C ASP A 307 11.35 -22.02 29.57
N ASP A 308 11.25 -21.73 30.87
CA ASP A 308 10.26 -22.36 31.74
C ASP A 308 8.80 -22.07 31.37
N LYS A 309 8.56 -21.07 30.51
CA LYS A 309 7.25 -20.71 29.94
C LYS A 309 6.98 -21.41 28.62
N GLY A 310 7.93 -22.19 28.11
CA GLY A 310 7.84 -22.83 26.79
C GLY A 310 8.16 -21.94 25.63
N GLU A 311 8.72 -20.75 25.89
CA GLU A 311 9.04 -19.75 24.87
C GLU A 311 10.47 -19.89 24.36
N TRP A 312 10.67 -19.77 23.06
CA TRP A 312 11.99 -19.84 22.45
C TRP A 312 12.84 -18.62 22.81
N GLN A 313 14.04 -18.87 23.33
CA GLN A 313 15.05 -17.89 23.71
C GLN A 313 16.36 -18.21 22.97
N LEU A 314 17.15 -17.18 22.65
CA LEU A 314 18.49 -17.34 22.09
C LEU A 314 19.46 -17.80 23.17
N ALA A 315 20.30 -18.77 22.84
CA ALA A 315 21.47 -19.10 23.65
C ALA A 315 22.57 -18.08 23.35
N ASN A 316 22.75 -17.11 24.25
CA ASN A 316 23.75 -16.05 24.13
C ASN A 316 24.93 -16.33 25.07
N ASP A 317 26.10 -15.79 24.76
CA ASP A 317 27.22 -15.76 25.70
C ASP A 317 27.05 -14.64 26.76
N GLU A 318 28.04 -14.51 27.64
CA GLU A 318 28.05 -13.51 28.73
C GLU A 318 27.95 -12.06 28.23
N GLU A 319 28.47 -11.80 26.99
CA GLU A 319 28.36 -10.48 26.34
C GLU A 319 27.07 -10.29 25.53
N GLY A 320 26.15 -11.25 25.61
CA GLY A 320 24.86 -11.19 24.88
C GLY A 320 24.94 -11.52 23.40
N ARG A 321 26.04 -12.10 22.93
CA ARG A 321 26.23 -12.50 21.53
C ARG A 321 25.59 -13.86 21.26
N PRO A 322 24.86 -14.05 20.16
CA PRO A 322 24.28 -15.34 19.84
C PRO A 322 25.34 -16.40 19.57
N GLN A 323 25.03 -17.64 19.95
CA GLN A 323 25.93 -18.79 19.76
C GLN A 323 25.46 -19.67 18.61
N ALA A 324 26.41 -20.35 17.96
CA ALA A 324 26.19 -21.35 16.92
C ALA A 324 27.26 -22.45 17.01
N LEU A 325 27.02 -23.59 16.35
CA LEU A 325 28.03 -24.62 16.15
C LEU A 325 28.86 -24.31 14.91
N ASP A 326 30.17 -24.35 15.01
CA ASP A 326 31.06 -24.27 13.84
C ASP A 326 31.05 -25.57 13.03
N GLY A 327 31.73 -25.57 11.89
CA GLY A 327 31.85 -26.76 11.02
C GLY A 327 32.38 -28.01 11.69
N ASN A 328 33.09 -27.87 12.83
CA ASN A 328 33.64 -28.96 13.63
C ASN A 328 32.74 -29.32 14.84
N GLY A 329 31.58 -28.70 14.97
CA GLY A 329 30.64 -28.95 16.07
C GLY A 329 31.02 -28.26 17.39
N LYS A 330 31.93 -27.30 17.39
CA LYS A 330 32.29 -26.50 18.58
C LYS A 330 31.39 -25.28 18.67
N ILE A 331 30.89 -24.97 19.87
CA ILE A 331 30.13 -23.77 20.17
C ILE A 331 31.02 -22.53 19.98
N ARG A 332 30.52 -21.56 19.23
CA ARG A 332 31.17 -20.28 18.96
C ARG A 332 30.18 -19.14 19.12
N SER A 333 30.63 -18.04 19.69
CA SER A 333 29.86 -16.80 19.75
C SER A 333 30.02 -16.02 18.45
N LEU A 334 28.94 -15.51 17.92
CA LEU A 334 28.93 -14.75 16.68
C LEU A 334 29.08 -13.26 16.98
N ALA A 335 29.97 -12.59 16.23
CA ALA A 335 30.00 -11.14 16.27
C ALA A 335 28.66 -10.56 15.80
N ALA A 336 28.17 -9.53 16.47
CA ALA A 336 26.83 -8.95 16.26
C ALA A 336 26.58 -8.52 14.80
N PHE A 337 27.61 -8.38 13.97
CA PHE A 337 27.53 -8.05 12.55
C PHE A 337 28.56 -8.83 11.75
N ALA A 338 28.70 -10.12 12.03
CA ALA A 338 29.50 -10.96 11.15
C ALA A 338 28.85 -10.91 9.78
N ASN A 339 29.37 -10.01 8.94
CA ASN A 339 29.03 -10.09 7.54
C ASN A 339 29.43 -11.50 7.05
N THR A 340 28.79 -11.95 6.12
CA THR A 340 28.87 -13.04 5.15
C THR A 340 29.96 -14.10 5.25
N ASN A 341 31.07 -13.87 5.88
CA ASN A 341 32.09 -14.89 6.12
C ASN A 341 31.94 -15.55 7.50
N ALA A 342 30.76 -15.42 8.13
CA ALA A 342 30.40 -16.01 9.40
C ALA A 342 31.63 -16.21 10.31
N LYS A 343 32.22 -15.11 10.76
CA LYS A 343 33.35 -15.15 11.71
C LYS A 343 32.79 -15.24 13.12
N ASP A 344 33.43 -16.03 13.94
CA ASP A 344 33.19 -16.01 15.37
C ASP A 344 33.80 -14.75 16.03
N ALA A 345 33.61 -14.62 17.35
CA ALA A 345 34.13 -13.49 18.10
C ALA A 345 35.64 -13.31 17.99
N ASP A 346 36.37 -14.38 17.73
CA ASP A 346 37.84 -14.39 17.57
C ASP A 346 38.26 -14.12 16.12
N GLY A 347 37.33 -13.89 15.20
CA GLY A 347 37.60 -13.63 13.81
C GLY A 347 37.94 -14.86 12.95
N LEU A 348 37.68 -16.05 13.48
CA LEU A 348 37.87 -17.30 12.76
C LEU A 348 36.70 -17.53 11.78
N SER A 349 36.98 -18.19 10.65
CA SER A 349 35.95 -18.56 9.70
C SER A 349 35.02 -19.62 10.31
N LEU A 350 33.74 -19.30 10.42
CA LEU A 350 32.69 -20.17 10.91
C LEU A 350 31.84 -20.66 9.76
N TYR A 351 31.80 -21.97 9.56
CA TYR A 351 30.84 -22.61 8.66
C TYR A 351 29.77 -23.28 9.50
N PRO A 352 28.73 -22.56 9.95
CA PRO A 352 27.86 -23.01 11.02
C PRO A 352 27.00 -24.18 10.61
N GLN A 353 26.72 -25.07 11.56
CA GLN A 353 25.86 -26.23 11.35
C GLN A 353 24.38 -25.82 11.43
N LEU A 354 23.54 -26.44 10.59
CA LEU A 354 22.06 -26.26 10.63
C LEU A 354 21.37 -27.21 11.62
N GLU A 355 22.09 -28.22 12.09
CA GLU A 355 21.59 -29.23 13.04
C GLU A 355 22.51 -29.28 14.24
N ALA A 356 21.95 -29.29 15.45
CA ALA A 356 22.63 -29.52 16.70
C ALA A 356 22.43 -30.97 17.18
N PRO A 357 23.42 -31.58 17.84
CA PRO A 357 23.27 -32.86 18.49
C PRO A 357 22.13 -32.84 19.52
N LYS A 358 21.39 -33.95 19.68
CA LYS A 358 20.25 -34.05 20.60
C LYS A 358 20.60 -33.75 22.06
N ASP A 359 21.82 -34.04 22.46
CA ASP A 359 22.27 -33.94 23.86
C ASP A 359 23.03 -32.63 24.16
N LEU A 360 23.04 -31.71 23.20
CA LEU A 360 23.74 -30.45 23.38
C LEU A 360 23.06 -29.58 24.46
N LYS A 361 23.88 -29.13 25.43
CA LYS A 361 23.42 -28.24 26.49
C LYS A 361 24.30 -27.01 26.60
N ILE A 362 23.68 -25.88 26.90
CA ILE A 362 24.34 -24.63 27.28
C ILE A 362 23.67 -24.13 28.56
N ASP A 363 24.45 -23.87 29.59
CA ASP A 363 23.97 -23.38 30.91
C ASP A 363 22.80 -24.21 31.49
N GLY A 364 22.89 -25.53 31.30
CA GLY A 364 21.88 -26.48 31.78
C GLY A 364 20.64 -26.62 30.88
N HIS A 365 20.42 -25.76 29.92
CA HIS A 365 19.32 -25.86 28.96
C HIS A 365 19.67 -26.75 27.76
N SER A 366 18.74 -27.59 27.33
CA SER A 366 18.87 -28.31 26.07
C SER A 366 18.68 -27.33 24.92
N VAL A 367 19.67 -27.22 24.05
CA VAL A 367 19.66 -26.28 22.93
C VAL A 367 19.52 -27.01 21.59
N VAL A 368 18.88 -26.35 20.67
CA VAL A 368 18.72 -26.76 19.26
C VAL A 368 19.00 -25.58 18.35
N THR A 369 19.22 -25.82 17.06
CA THR A 369 19.30 -24.68 16.13
C THR A 369 17.95 -24.05 15.88
N VAL A 370 17.91 -22.78 15.44
CA VAL A 370 16.67 -22.12 14.99
C VAL A 370 15.95 -22.96 13.94
N MET A 371 16.67 -23.64 13.04
CA MET A 371 16.06 -24.54 12.05
C MET A 371 15.32 -25.71 12.69
N GLN A 372 15.94 -26.37 13.66
CA GLN A 372 15.29 -27.48 14.39
C GLN A 372 14.12 -26.97 15.25
N ALA A 373 14.25 -25.81 15.89
CA ALA A 373 13.20 -25.18 16.65
C ALA A 373 11.99 -24.83 15.75
N GLN A 374 12.25 -24.31 14.56
CA GLN A 374 11.18 -24.01 13.59
C GLN A 374 10.44 -25.27 13.14
N ARG A 375 11.15 -26.36 12.88
CA ARG A 375 10.51 -27.67 12.59
C ARG A 375 9.63 -28.13 13.75
N GLN A 376 10.10 -28.02 14.99
CA GLN A 376 9.32 -28.39 16.17
C GLN A 376 8.05 -27.55 16.32
N GLU A 377 8.15 -26.23 16.09
CA GLU A 377 7.03 -25.30 16.25
C GLU A 377 5.89 -25.60 15.27
N ILE A 378 6.22 -25.98 14.04
CA ILE A 378 5.24 -26.26 12.99
C ILE A 378 5.08 -27.73 12.67
N ALA A 379 5.48 -28.65 13.56
CA ALA A 379 5.46 -30.08 13.32
C ALA A 379 4.05 -30.61 12.95
N PHE A 380 3.01 -30.05 13.55
CA PHE A 380 1.62 -30.42 13.29
C PHE A 380 1.05 -29.87 11.97
N CYS A 381 1.70 -28.88 11.35
CA CYS A 381 1.25 -28.22 10.13
C CYS A 381 1.51 -29.09 8.88
N THR A 382 0.98 -30.30 8.86
CA THR A 382 1.16 -31.22 7.73
C THR A 382 0.31 -30.83 6.53
N PRO A 383 0.63 -31.28 5.31
CA PRO A 383 -0.24 -31.07 4.14
C PRO A 383 -1.67 -31.57 4.34
N GLU A 384 -1.88 -32.67 5.07
CA GLU A 384 -3.19 -33.24 5.40
C GLU A 384 -3.96 -32.33 6.37
N TRP A 385 -3.26 -31.77 7.36
CA TRP A 385 -3.84 -30.77 8.26
C TRP A 385 -4.29 -29.52 7.47
N ALA A 386 -3.42 -28.96 6.64
CA ALA A 386 -3.74 -27.79 5.84
C ALA A 386 -4.83 -28.05 4.79
N SER A 387 -4.90 -29.27 4.24
CA SER A 387 -5.93 -29.65 3.29
C SER A 387 -7.36 -29.51 3.87
N LYS A 388 -7.55 -29.84 5.13
CA LYS A 388 -8.85 -29.72 5.80
C LYS A 388 -9.32 -28.26 5.89
N THR A 389 -8.42 -27.35 6.22
CA THR A 389 -8.74 -25.94 6.41
C THR A 389 -8.80 -25.19 5.09
N THR A 390 -7.84 -25.42 4.19
CA THR A 390 -7.72 -24.70 2.91
C THR A 390 -8.66 -25.18 1.82
N GLY A 391 -9.10 -26.45 1.89
CA GLY A 391 -9.81 -27.12 0.81
C GLY A 391 -8.91 -27.57 -0.35
N ILE A 392 -7.59 -27.39 -0.25
CA ILE A 392 -6.61 -27.81 -1.27
C ILE A 392 -6.16 -29.25 -0.96
N PRO A 393 -6.15 -30.19 -1.93
CA PRO A 393 -5.65 -31.54 -1.69
C PRO A 393 -4.21 -31.56 -1.16
N ALA A 394 -3.91 -32.42 -0.18
CA ALA A 394 -2.59 -32.54 0.43
C ALA A 394 -1.47 -32.74 -0.61
N GLN A 395 -1.68 -33.64 -1.59
CA GLN A 395 -0.72 -33.85 -2.67
C GLN A 395 -0.46 -32.60 -3.53
N THR A 396 -1.43 -31.69 -3.62
CA THR A 396 -1.24 -30.42 -4.32
C THR A 396 -0.34 -29.50 -3.51
N ILE A 397 -0.51 -29.44 -2.19
CA ILE A 397 0.33 -28.66 -1.28
C ILE A 397 1.78 -29.17 -1.34
N GLU A 398 1.98 -30.49 -1.21
CA GLU A 398 3.30 -31.13 -1.33
C GLU A 398 3.97 -30.85 -2.69
N ARG A 399 3.21 -30.99 -3.78
CA ARG A 399 3.71 -30.71 -5.12
C ARG A 399 4.14 -29.25 -5.27
N VAL A 400 3.34 -28.28 -4.78
CA VAL A 400 3.70 -26.86 -4.87
C VAL A 400 4.96 -26.57 -4.03
N ALA A 401 5.07 -27.16 -2.84
CA ALA A 401 6.26 -27.02 -2.00
C ALA A 401 7.51 -27.58 -2.68
N ARG A 402 7.42 -28.80 -3.22
CA ARG A 402 8.51 -29.44 -3.97
C ARG A 402 8.89 -28.62 -5.21
N ASP A 403 7.92 -28.28 -6.05
CA ASP A 403 8.17 -27.55 -7.29
C ASP A 403 8.81 -26.19 -7.02
N PHE A 404 8.34 -25.46 -6.01
CA PHE A 404 8.93 -24.20 -5.58
C PHE A 404 10.38 -24.37 -5.09
N GLY A 405 10.65 -25.43 -4.32
CA GLY A 405 11.98 -25.72 -3.78
C GLY A 405 12.99 -26.28 -4.78
N THR A 406 12.52 -26.91 -5.88
CA THR A 406 13.39 -27.61 -6.83
C THR A 406 13.48 -26.95 -8.22
N ILE A 407 12.44 -26.24 -8.68
CA ILE A 407 12.43 -25.53 -9.97
C ILE A 407 12.97 -24.10 -9.73
N ARG A 408 14.29 -23.97 -9.66
CA ARG A 408 14.96 -22.69 -9.34
C ARG A 408 15.48 -21.98 -10.60
N PRO A 409 15.53 -20.65 -10.61
CA PRO A 409 15.08 -19.70 -9.59
C PRO A 409 13.55 -19.72 -9.44
N SER A 410 13.08 -19.75 -8.20
CA SER A 410 11.67 -19.66 -7.87
C SER A 410 11.38 -18.38 -7.08
N VAL A 411 10.18 -17.84 -7.31
CA VAL A 411 9.77 -16.60 -6.63
C VAL A 411 8.33 -16.69 -6.16
N VAL A 412 8.10 -16.39 -4.89
CA VAL A 412 6.76 -16.12 -4.38
C VAL A 412 6.48 -14.62 -4.50
N ASP A 413 5.37 -14.25 -5.13
CA ASP A 413 4.95 -12.85 -5.12
C ASP A 413 4.22 -12.56 -3.81
N PRO A 414 4.81 -11.73 -2.95
CA PRO A 414 4.19 -11.40 -1.68
C PRO A 414 2.91 -10.59 -1.86
N GLY A 415 2.66 -10.00 -3.03
CA GLY A 415 1.50 -9.16 -3.31
C GLY A 415 1.44 -7.90 -2.44
N TRP A 416 0.38 -7.14 -2.64
CA TRP A 416 -0.03 -6.09 -1.73
C TRP A 416 -1.23 -6.57 -0.93
N HIS A 417 -1.05 -7.61 -0.17
CA HIS A 417 -2.10 -8.02 0.74
C HIS A 417 -2.10 -7.04 1.89
N GLY A 418 -3.01 -6.09 1.82
CA GLY A 418 -3.34 -5.30 2.98
C GLY A 418 -3.80 -6.17 4.13
N ALA A 419 -3.88 -5.61 5.29
CA ALA A 419 -4.49 -6.21 6.45
C ALA A 419 -5.93 -6.64 6.12
N ARG A 420 -6.15 -7.92 5.85
CA ARG A 420 -7.46 -8.49 5.53
C ARG A 420 -7.91 -9.50 6.55
N TYR A 421 -6.93 -10.17 7.14
CA TYR A 421 -7.08 -11.20 8.17
C TYR A 421 -6.09 -10.96 9.28
N GLY A 422 -6.40 -11.37 10.50
CA GLY A 422 -5.53 -11.20 11.66
C GLY A 422 -4.19 -11.93 11.56
N ASN A 423 -4.10 -12.94 10.72
CA ASN A 423 -2.90 -13.75 10.50
C ASN A 423 -2.02 -13.31 9.32
N ILE A 424 -2.39 -12.25 8.57
CA ILE A 424 -1.70 -11.87 7.32
C ILE A 424 -0.24 -11.48 7.52
N MET A 425 0.11 -10.91 8.67
CA MET A 425 1.49 -10.58 9.00
C MET A 425 2.36 -11.83 9.05
N MET A 426 1.84 -12.91 9.65
CA MET A 426 2.54 -14.20 9.69
C MET A 426 2.63 -14.85 8.30
N VAL A 427 1.58 -14.73 7.47
CA VAL A 427 1.65 -15.16 6.05
C VAL A 427 2.81 -14.48 5.34
N ARG A 428 2.95 -13.18 5.49
CA ARG A 428 4.02 -12.39 4.85
C ARG A 428 5.39 -12.77 5.38
N ARG A 429 5.49 -13.01 6.68
CA ARG A 429 6.72 -13.52 7.31
C ARG A 429 7.14 -14.86 6.69
N ILE A 430 6.22 -15.81 6.56
CA ILE A 430 6.52 -17.12 5.98
C ILE A 430 6.83 -17.02 4.49
N GLN A 431 6.17 -16.15 3.73
CA GLN A 431 6.55 -15.90 2.33
C GLN A 431 8.02 -15.45 2.21
N ALA A 432 8.49 -14.57 3.10
CA ALA A 432 9.89 -14.18 3.14
C ALA A 432 10.81 -15.34 3.54
N MET A 433 10.38 -16.17 4.48
CA MET A 433 11.12 -17.36 4.91
C MET A 433 11.25 -18.39 3.79
N VAL A 434 10.19 -18.74 3.08
CA VAL A 434 10.26 -19.71 1.96
C VAL A 434 11.06 -19.17 0.78
N GLN A 435 11.03 -17.85 0.56
CA GLN A 435 11.90 -17.20 -0.43
C GLN A 435 13.38 -17.30 -0.04
N ALA A 436 13.68 -17.16 1.25
CA ALA A 436 15.03 -17.32 1.80
C ALA A 436 15.49 -18.80 1.76
N LEU A 437 14.59 -19.75 2.02
CA LEU A 437 14.91 -21.20 1.94
C LEU A 437 15.50 -21.59 0.57
N VAL A 438 15.00 -21.02 -0.50
CA VAL A 438 15.52 -21.33 -1.86
C VAL A 438 16.73 -20.48 -2.25
N GLY A 439 17.30 -19.72 -1.32
CA GLY A 439 18.41 -18.80 -1.58
C GLY A 439 18.04 -17.62 -2.48
N GLY A 440 16.76 -17.28 -2.56
CA GLY A 440 16.21 -16.35 -3.54
C GLY A 440 16.10 -14.88 -3.05
N ILE A 441 16.95 -14.43 -2.14
CA ILE A 441 17.01 -13.02 -1.71
C ILE A 441 18.21 -12.35 -2.36
N ASP A 442 18.00 -11.21 -3.03
CA ASP A 442 18.99 -10.49 -3.85
C ASP A 442 19.70 -11.38 -4.88
N LYS A 443 18.93 -12.23 -5.52
CA LYS A 443 19.37 -13.12 -6.58
C LYS A 443 18.44 -13.01 -7.78
N ALA A 444 19.01 -13.06 -8.99
CA ALA A 444 18.18 -13.04 -10.21
C ALA A 444 17.12 -14.14 -10.19
N GLY A 445 15.88 -13.78 -10.48
CA GLY A 445 14.74 -14.70 -10.44
C GLY A 445 14.13 -14.93 -9.05
N GLY A 446 14.64 -14.22 -8.02
CA GLY A 446 14.11 -14.21 -6.67
C GLY A 446 13.54 -12.84 -6.27
N TRP A 447 13.63 -12.50 -5.00
CA TRP A 447 13.34 -11.15 -4.50
C TRP A 447 14.58 -10.29 -4.60
N ILE A 448 14.45 -9.16 -5.26
CA ILE A 448 15.52 -8.16 -5.35
C ILE A 448 15.10 -6.96 -4.51
N MET A 449 15.95 -6.59 -3.55
CA MET A 449 15.81 -5.36 -2.81
C MET A 449 15.96 -4.17 -3.76
N SER A 450 15.30 -3.06 -3.46
CA SER A 450 15.37 -1.89 -4.34
C SER A 450 16.79 -1.32 -4.45
N GLY A 451 17.07 -0.63 -5.53
CA GLY A 451 18.33 0.07 -5.72
C GLY A 451 18.58 1.12 -4.63
N GLU A 452 17.52 1.78 -4.14
CA GLU A 452 17.60 2.73 -3.03
C GLU A 452 18.01 2.05 -1.72
N TYR A 453 17.52 0.84 -1.47
CA TYR A 453 17.92 0.03 -0.33
C TYR A 453 19.44 -0.27 -0.35
N HIS A 454 19.95 -0.74 -1.48
CA HIS A 454 21.37 -1.05 -1.65
C HIS A 454 22.25 0.20 -1.51
N HIS A 455 21.79 1.34 -2.00
CA HIS A 455 22.48 2.61 -1.82
C HIS A 455 22.60 3.00 -0.34
N LYS A 456 21.52 2.90 0.43
CA LYS A 456 21.52 3.16 1.87
C LYS A 456 22.42 2.18 2.64
N ALA A 457 22.37 0.90 2.30
CA ALA A 457 23.21 -0.13 2.91
C ALA A 457 24.71 0.12 2.64
N ALA A 458 25.07 0.54 1.44
CA ALA A 458 26.45 0.90 1.09
C ALA A 458 26.95 2.11 1.89
N HIS A 459 26.14 3.15 2.03
CA HIS A 459 26.49 4.32 2.87
C HIS A 459 26.63 3.96 4.35
N MET A 460 25.82 3.03 4.85
CA MET A 460 25.95 2.55 6.22
C MET A 460 27.28 1.84 6.44
N LEU A 461 27.73 0.99 5.50
CA LEU A 461 29.03 0.34 5.59
C LEU A 461 30.19 1.33 5.53
N GLU A 462 30.09 2.35 4.68
CA GLU A 462 31.09 3.40 4.57
C GLU A 462 31.23 4.18 5.90
N SER A 463 30.12 4.49 6.57
CA SER A 463 30.15 5.15 7.88
C SER A 463 30.72 4.23 8.98
N MET A 464 30.42 2.93 8.95
CA MET A 464 31.03 1.95 9.88
C MET A 464 32.54 1.82 9.67
N GLY A 465 33.04 1.86 8.42
CA GLY A 465 34.47 1.85 8.09
C GLY A 465 35.24 3.08 8.56
N LYS A 466 34.57 4.17 8.89
CA LYS A 466 35.15 5.40 9.43
C LYS A 466 35.24 5.43 10.96
N GLY A 467 35.12 4.28 11.64
CA GLY A 467 35.31 4.15 13.10
C GLY A 467 34.16 4.73 13.93
N GLN A 468 33.02 5.02 13.33
CA GLN A 468 31.81 5.28 14.10
C GLN A 468 31.31 3.93 14.69
N PRO A 469 31.05 3.86 16.01
CA PRO A 469 30.48 2.64 16.56
C PRO A 469 29.22 2.31 15.78
N PRO A 470 28.99 1.03 15.47
CA PRO A 470 27.70 0.62 14.95
C PRO A 470 26.67 1.03 16.01
N GLY A 471 25.96 2.12 15.75
CA GLY A 471 24.72 2.34 16.45
C GLY A 471 23.88 1.07 16.27
N PRO A 472 22.95 0.77 17.16
CA PRO A 472 22.06 -0.36 16.97
C PRO A 472 21.52 -0.28 15.54
N PRO A 473 21.35 -1.41 14.84
CA PRO A 473 21.15 -1.45 13.38
C PRO A 473 20.09 -0.44 12.95
N LEU A 474 20.62 0.70 12.50
CA LEU A 474 19.83 1.93 12.24
C LEU A 474 18.80 1.78 11.14
N VAL A 475 18.77 0.64 10.49
CA VAL A 475 17.92 0.48 9.31
C VAL A 475 16.71 -0.44 9.51
N SER A 476 16.75 -1.51 10.29
CA SER A 476 15.52 -2.22 10.72
C SER A 476 14.81 -1.44 11.80
N LEU A 477 15.61 -0.86 12.65
CA LEU A 477 15.17 0.22 13.51
C LEU A 477 14.91 1.50 12.72
N ALA A 478 15.48 1.82 11.55
CA ALA A 478 15.18 3.07 10.86
C ALA A 478 13.83 3.06 10.16
N GLY A 479 13.30 2.00 9.69
CA GLY A 479 11.88 1.98 9.30
C GLY A 479 11.01 1.99 10.55
N ILE A 480 11.24 1.09 11.51
CA ILE A 480 10.50 1.05 12.78
C ILE A 480 10.97 2.17 13.72
N GLN A 481 12.23 2.60 13.74
CA GLN A 481 12.66 3.74 14.53
C GLN A 481 12.52 5.07 13.81
N PHE A 482 12.52 5.14 12.50
CA PHE A 482 11.96 6.30 11.80
C PHE A 482 10.47 6.38 12.09
N MET A 483 9.76 5.29 12.11
CA MET A 483 8.38 5.22 12.55
C MET A 483 8.27 5.38 14.08
N LYS A 484 9.15 4.82 14.89
CA LYS A 484 9.23 5.11 16.33
C LYS A 484 9.77 6.52 16.63
N LEU A 485 10.73 7.02 15.88
CA LEU A 485 11.31 8.35 16.12
C LEU A 485 10.42 9.45 15.54
N VAL A 486 9.86 9.30 14.37
CA VAL A 486 9.10 10.35 13.70
C VAL A 486 7.61 10.19 13.96
N VAL A 487 7.07 9.01 13.89
CA VAL A 487 5.66 8.75 14.15
C VAL A 487 5.41 8.45 15.62
N GLY A 488 6.27 7.72 16.28
CA GLY A 488 6.25 7.53 17.73
C GLY A 488 6.50 8.84 18.48
N ALA A 489 7.44 9.65 18.02
CA ALA A 489 7.70 10.97 18.57
C ALA A 489 6.52 11.94 18.36
N VAL A 490 5.88 11.86 17.20
CA VAL A 490 4.65 12.62 16.93
C VAL A 490 3.50 12.05 17.74
N SER A 491 3.27 10.72 17.72
CA SER A 491 2.07 10.11 18.29
C SER A 491 2.12 9.96 19.82
N ASN A 492 3.28 9.67 20.42
CA ASN A 492 3.38 9.45 21.87
C ASN A 492 3.49 10.74 22.70
N GLY A 493 3.58 11.90 22.03
CA GLY A 493 3.53 13.22 22.67
C GLY A 493 4.77 13.64 23.46
N ASN A 494 5.79 12.79 23.56
CA ASN A 494 6.98 13.06 24.40
C ASN A 494 7.79 14.26 23.94
N ASN A 495 7.61 14.68 22.68
CA ASN A 495 8.35 15.78 22.05
C ASN A 495 7.56 17.08 21.95
N PHE A 496 6.33 17.12 22.42
CA PHE A 496 5.50 18.33 22.38
C PHE A 496 5.44 19.02 23.76
N PRO A 497 5.54 20.37 23.79
CA PRO A 497 5.49 21.11 25.05
C PRO A 497 4.21 20.90 25.86
N HIS A 498 3.09 20.57 25.20
CA HIS A 498 1.82 20.30 25.85
C HIS A 498 1.74 18.89 26.49
N GLY A 499 2.68 17.97 26.19
CA GLY A 499 2.77 16.65 26.80
C GLY A 499 1.61 15.69 26.49
N LYS A 500 0.75 16.00 25.49
CA LYS A 500 -0.35 15.12 25.08
C LYS A 500 0.11 14.25 23.91
N PRO A 501 -0.06 12.90 23.98
CA PRO A 501 0.20 12.01 22.85
C PRO A 501 -0.89 12.13 21.78
N GLY A 502 -0.74 11.42 20.65
CA GLY A 502 -1.84 11.19 19.74
C GLY A 502 -2.98 10.41 20.41
N TRP A 503 -4.21 10.65 19.98
CA TRP A 503 -5.39 10.00 20.55
C TRP A 503 -5.30 8.47 20.49
N ALA A 504 -4.68 7.88 19.46
CA ALA A 504 -4.49 6.43 19.37
C ALA A 504 -3.60 5.86 20.50
N TRP A 505 -2.62 6.63 20.94
CA TRP A 505 -1.79 6.27 22.11
C TRP A 505 -2.51 6.51 23.43
N ALA A 506 -3.27 7.59 23.54
CA ALA A 506 -4.12 7.84 24.70
C ALA A 506 -5.15 6.73 24.87
N PHE A 507 -5.77 6.28 23.76
CA PHE A 507 -6.71 5.15 23.75
C PHE A 507 -6.04 3.84 24.16
N LYS A 508 -4.84 3.55 23.64
CA LYS A 508 -4.05 2.40 24.08
C LYS A 508 -3.82 2.40 25.60
N GLU A 509 -3.42 3.53 26.18
CA GLU A 509 -3.20 3.65 27.61
C GLU A 509 -4.51 3.48 28.41
N GLN A 510 -5.61 3.99 27.92
CA GLN A 510 -6.93 3.82 28.52
C GLN A 510 -7.36 2.34 28.50
N GLU A 511 -7.24 1.66 27.37
CA GLU A 511 -7.58 0.23 27.24
C GLU A 511 -6.70 -0.65 28.14
N LYS A 512 -5.39 -0.37 28.15
CA LYS A 512 -4.42 -1.05 29.00
C LYS A 512 -4.74 -0.88 30.50
N ALA A 513 -5.06 0.34 30.92
CA ALA A 513 -5.43 0.62 32.31
C ALA A 513 -6.74 -0.07 32.72
N ALA A 514 -7.66 -0.27 31.78
CA ALA A 514 -8.91 -0.99 31.98
C ALA A 514 -8.76 -2.53 31.89
N GLY A 515 -7.57 -3.05 31.63
CA GLY A 515 -7.32 -4.49 31.46
C GLY A 515 -7.93 -5.08 30.19
N ARG A 516 -8.25 -4.24 29.20
CA ARG A 516 -8.80 -4.67 27.92
C ARG A 516 -7.69 -4.89 26.89
N GLU A 517 -8.02 -5.55 25.79
CA GLU A 517 -7.11 -5.71 24.65
C GLU A 517 -6.79 -4.36 24.00
N TYR A 518 -5.55 -4.17 23.61
CA TYR A 518 -5.08 -2.95 22.97
C TYR A 518 -4.08 -3.25 21.86
N VAL A 519 -3.99 -2.33 20.90
CA VAL A 519 -3.00 -2.42 19.83
C VAL A 519 -1.62 -2.06 20.39
N TYR A 520 -0.63 -2.92 20.15
CA TYR A 520 0.73 -2.71 20.67
C TYR A 520 1.35 -1.40 20.16
N TRP A 521 1.22 -1.16 18.87
CA TRP A 521 1.78 0.03 18.20
C TRP A 521 0.77 0.72 17.25
N PRO A 522 -0.15 1.54 17.76
CA PRO A 522 -1.23 2.15 16.99
C PRO A 522 -0.77 3.38 16.18
N ALA A 523 0.40 3.31 15.53
CA ALA A 523 0.96 4.45 14.82
C ALA A 523 0.19 4.80 13.54
N MET A 524 -0.19 6.07 13.38
CA MET A 524 -0.95 6.61 12.24
C MET A 524 -2.29 5.89 11.96
N ALA A 525 -2.83 5.21 12.97
CA ALA A 525 -4.10 4.51 12.90
C ALA A 525 -5.27 5.41 13.32
N ASP A 526 -6.48 5.03 12.93
CA ASP A 526 -7.72 5.71 13.39
C ASP A 526 -8.30 5.08 14.68
N THR A 527 -7.58 4.14 15.28
CA THR A 527 -7.96 3.51 16.56
C THR A 527 -8.11 4.55 17.66
N GLY A 528 -9.29 4.67 18.27
CA GLY A 528 -9.62 5.65 19.28
C GLY A 528 -10.05 7.03 18.74
N TYR A 529 -10.12 7.20 17.42
CA TYR A 529 -10.51 8.50 16.84
C TYR A 529 -11.99 8.81 17.07
N LYS A 530 -12.85 7.82 16.91
CA LYS A 530 -14.29 7.97 17.18
C LYS A 530 -14.52 8.33 18.64
N GLU A 531 -13.91 7.58 19.55
CA GLU A 531 -13.98 7.81 21.00
C GLU A 531 -13.43 9.19 21.38
N SER A 532 -12.37 9.65 20.71
CA SER A 532 -11.83 11.00 20.90
C SER A 532 -12.81 12.09 20.44
N VAL A 533 -13.53 11.89 19.33
CA VAL A 533 -14.52 12.86 18.85
C VAL A 533 -15.79 12.84 19.68
N GLU A 534 -16.25 11.67 20.11
CA GLU A 534 -17.45 11.51 20.95
C GLU A 534 -17.25 11.96 22.41
N GLY A 535 -15.99 12.11 22.85
CA GLY A 535 -15.67 12.54 24.21
C GLY A 535 -15.47 11.40 25.21
N ASP A 536 -15.43 10.17 24.73
CA ASP A 536 -15.26 8.96 25.56
C ASP A 536 -13.78 8.66 25.86
N LEU A 537 -12.86 9.34 25.18
CA LEU A 537 -11.43 9.19 25.39
C LEU A 537 -10.94 10.14 26.51
N THR A 538 -10.16 9.58 27.44
CA THR A 538 -9.47 10.36 28.47
C THR A 538 -7.97 10.14 28.42
N TYR A 539 -7.20 11.13 28.83
CA TYR A 539 -5.76 11.00 29.02
C TYR A 539 -5.36 11.66 30.35
N LYS A 540 -4.78 10.85 31.26
CA LYS A 540 -4.44 11.27 32.63
C LYS A 540 -5.62 11.91 33.40
N GLY A 541 -6.82 11.35 33.19
CA GLY A 541 -8.04 11.79 33.85
C GLY A 541 -8.74 13.01 33.22
N GLU A 542 -8.17 13.61 32.18
CA GLU A 542 -8.74 14.74 31.45
C GLU A 542 -9.35 14.28 30.11
N PRO A 543 -10.48 14.84 29.65
CA PRO A 543 -11.03 14.56 28.33
C PRO A 543 -10.01 14.83 27.21
N TYR A 544 -9.95 13.93 26.25
CA TYR A 544 -9.13 14.08 25.04
C TYR A 544 -10.03 14.19 23.82
N LEU A 545 -10.26 15.39 23.33
CA LEU A 545 -11.14 15.69 22.21
C LEU A 545 -10.38 15.96 20.92
N SER A 546 -10.80 15.30 19.83
CA SER A 546 -10.46 15.69 18.44
C SER A 546 -11.62 16.51 17.87
N ARG A 547 -11.34 17.76 17.46
CA ARG A 547 -12.36 18.73 17.09
C ARG A 547 -12.18 19.34 15.70
N ALA A 548 -11.06 19.04 15.05
CA ALA A 548 -10.80 19.52 13.69
C ALA A 548 -10.11 18.47 12.84
N ALA A 549 -10.50 18.34 11.56
CA ALA A 549 -9.94 17.44 10.60
C ALA A 549 -9.47 18.16 9.34
N PHE A 550 -8.25 17.85 8.90
CA PHE A 550 -7.70 18.25 7.61
C PHE A 550 -7.52 16.99 6.76
N VAL A 551 -8.40 16.79 5.77
CA VAL A 551 -8.42 15.60 4.91
C VAL A 551 -7.77 15.94 3.57
N ASN A 552 -6.64 15.33 3.25
CA ASN A 552 -5.87 15.63 2.05
C ASN A 552 -5.81 14.45 1.10
N ALA A 553 -6.47 14.55 -0.05
CA ALA A 553 -6.54 13.53 -1.09
C ALA A 553 -6.89 12.14 -0.52
N ALA A 554 -7.83 12.10 0.41
CA ALA A 554 -8.33 10.90 1.06
C ALA A 554 -9.86 10.90 1.06
N ASN A 555 -10.44 9.70 1.05
CA ASN A 555 -11.89 9.52 1.09
C ASN A 555 -12.26 8.55 2.22
N PRO A 556 -12.08 8.96 3.51
CA PRO A 556 -12.31 8.08 4.65
C PRO A 556 -13.73 7.53 4.70
N VAL A 557 -14.76 8.30 4.38
CA VAL A 557 -16.17 7.84 4.34
C VAL A 557 -16.33 6.63 3.39
N ARG A 558 -15.45 6.48 2.38
CA ARG A 558 -15.52 5.40 1.39
C ARG A 558 -14.49 4.29 1.58
N HIS A 559 -13.35 4.59 2.21
CA HIS A 559 -12.20 3.67 2.26
C HIS A 559 -11.85 3.16 3.64
N TYR A 560 -12.39 3.79 4.70
CA TYR A 560 -12.25 3.28 6.06
C TYR A 560 -13.51 2.52 6.47
N TYR A 561 -13.45 1.77 7.55
CA TYR A 561 -14.47 0.80 7.96
C TYR A 561 -14.95 1.06 9.39
N PRO A 562 -16.24 0.90 9.63
CA PRO A 562 -17.33 1.01 8.64
C PRO A 562 -17.54 2.46 8.19
N ASP A 563 -18.28 2.67 7.11
CA ASP A 563 -18.60 4.01 6.62
C ASP A 563 -19.37 4.86 7.65
N THR A 564 -20.23 4.22 8.46
CA THR A 564 -21.00 4.87 9.51
C THR A 564 -20.11 5.55 10.55
N ASN A 565 -19.02 4.93 10.98
CA ASN A 565 -18.10 5.56 11.94
C ASN A 565 -17.58 6.91 11.43
N TRP A 566 -17.20 6.99 10.15
CA TRP A 566 -16.67 8.22 9.58
C TRP A 566 -17.74 9.27 9.33
N LYS A 567 -18.97 8.86 9.01
CA LYS A 567 -20.12 9.75 8.92
C LYS A 567 -20.45 10.32 10.30
N ASP A 568 -20.48 9.47 11.34
CA ASP A 568 -20.70 9.85 12.72
C ASP A 568 -19.61 10.82 13.22
N ILE A 569 -18.33 10.51 12.97
CA ILE A 569 -17.20 11.37 13.32
C ILE A 569 -17.37 12.78 12.75
N PHE A 570 -17.63 12.87 11.44
CA PHE A 570 -17.73 14.19 10.79
C PHE A 570 -19.03 14.95 11.09
N THR A 571 -20.10 14.27 11.50
CA THR A 571 -21.37 14.92 11.88
C THR A 571 -21.51 15.14 13.37
N ASN A 572 -20.57 14.65 14.19
CA ASN A 572 -20.59 14.84 15.63
C ASN A 572 -20.57 16.33 15.99
N GLU A 573 -21.29 16.71 17.05
CA GLU A 573 -21.38 18.10 17.54
C GLU A 573 -20.03 18.65 18.03
N ASN A 574 -19.13 17.81 18.52
CA ASN A 574 -17.79 18.22 18.94
C ASN A 574 -16.87 18.56 17.76
N MET A 575 -17.21 18.14 16.53
CA MET A 575 -16.41 18.41 15.34
C MET A 575 -16.65 19.84 14.84
N GLU A 576 -15.75 20.75 15.18
CA GLU A 576 -15.86 22.19 14.88
C GLU A 576 -15.50 22.55 13.43
N LEU A 577 -14.51 21.83 12.84
CA LEU A 577 -13.99 22.19 11.53
C LEU A 577 -13.53 20.96 10.73
N VAL A 578 -14.05 20.81 9.53
CA VAL A 578 -13.62 19.78 8.56
C VAL A 578 -13.19 20.46 7.27
N VAL A 579 -11.90 20.39 6.94
CA VAL A 579 -11.33 20.90 5.69
C VAL A 579 -10.94 19.73 4.80
N VAL A 580 -11.44 19.69 3.58
CA VAL A 580 -11.13 18.64 2.59
C VAL A 580 -10.38 19.24 1.41
N VAL A 581 -9.26 18.62 1.04
CA VAL A 581 -8.45 18.98 -0.14
C VAL A 581 -8.50 17.85 -1.12
N ASP A 582 -9.02 18.08 -2.31
CA ASP A 582 -9.05 17.06 -3.37
C ASP A 582 -9.09 17.70 -4.77
N VAL A 583 -8.93 16.86 -5.80
CA VAL A 583 -9.07 17.23 -7.23
C VAL A 583 -10.53 17.11 -7.68
N LEU A 584 -11.22 16.10 -7.19
CA LEU A 584 -12.60 15.74 -7.51
C LEU A 584 -13.43 15.66 -6.22
N PRO A 585 -14.73 15.85 -6.29
CA PRO A 585 -15.61 15.51 -5.17
C PRO A 585 -15.43 14.03 -4.77
N SER A 586 -15.61 13.74 -3.50
CA SER A 586 -15.59 12.38 -2.95
C SER A 586 -16.78 12.16 -2.02
N ASP A 587 -16.97 10.94 -1.51
CA ASP A 587 -18.01 10.69 -0.51
C ASP A 587 -17.73 11.41 0.83
N THR A 588 -16.50 11.88 1.03
CA THR A 588 -16.12 12.70 2.19
C THR A 588 -16.43 14.18 2.02
N THR A 589 -16.43 14.70 0.77
CA THR A 589 -16.65 16.14 0.54
C THR A 589 -18.00 16.67 1.04
N PRO A 590 -19.11 15.91 1.06
CA PRO A 590 -20.37 16.38 1.67
C PRO A 590 -20.26 16.76 3.14
N TYR A 591 -19.29 16.23 3.86
CA TYR A 591 -19.06 16.45 5.29
C TYR A 591 -18.08 17.60 5.58
N ALA A 592 -17.48 18.20 4.58
CA ALA A 592 -16.55 19.32 4.76
C ALA A 592 -17.29 20.63 5.12
N ASP A 593 -16.64 21.50 5.86
CA ASP A 593 -17.04 22.91 6.01
C ASP A 593 -16.40 23.76 4.91
N VAL A 594 -15.16 23.39 4.54
CA VAL A 594 -14.42 24.02 3.46
C VAL A 594 -13.83 22.96 2.55
N ILE A 595 -14.00 23.10 1.23
CA ILE A 595 -13.34 22.25 0.23
C ILE A 595 -12.34 23.12 -0.53
N LEU A 596 -11.08 22.69 -0.55
CA LEU A 596 -9.98 23.38 -1.22
C LEU A 596 -9.56 22.57 -2.47
N PRO A 597 -9.63 23.17 -3.66
CA PRO A 597 -9.32 22.48 -4.91
C PRO A 597 -7.81 22.29 -5.09
N ASN A 598 -7.39 21.06 -5.40
CA ASN A 598 -6.00 20.73 -5.70
C ASN A 598 -5.77 20.62 -7.21
N SER A 599 -4.52 20.85 -7.66
CA SER A 599 -4.09 20.61 -9.03
C SER A 599 -3.98 19.10 -9.32
N THR A 600 -4.27 18.70 -10.56
CA THR A 600 -4.00 17.33 -10.98
C THR A 600 -2.49 17.08 -11.12
N TYR A 601 -2.09 15.82 -11.15
CA TYR A 601 -0.67 15.46 -11.28
C TYR A 601 -0.01 15.89 -12.61
N LEU A 602 -0.79 16.23 -13.63
CA LEU A 602 -0.29 16.75 -14.92
C LEU A 602 -0.18 18.28 -14.97
N GLU A 603 -0.68 18.96 -13.96
CA GLU A 603 -0.69 20.42 -13.82
C GLU A 603 0.33 20.93 -12.79
N ARG A 604 1.11 20.05 -12.16
CA ARG A 604 2.05 20.42 -11.10
C ARG A 604 3.42 19.81 -11.28
N ASN A 605 4.42 20.50 -10.74
CA ASN A 605 5.77 19.97 -10.60
C ASN A 605 5.87 19.28 -9.23
N GLU A 606 6.61 18.17 -9.16
CA GLU A 606 6.90 17.51 -7.91
C GLU A 606 8.39 17.26 -7.74
N PRO A 607 8.86 17.02 -6.53
CA PRO A 607 10.27 16.81 -6.25
C PRO A 607 10.80 15.54 -6.93
N LEU A 608 12.12 15.46 -7.00
CA LEU A 608 12.83 14.26 -7.41
C LEU A 608 12.58 13.12 -6.44
N ILE A 609 12.35 11.95 -7.01
CA ILE A 609 12.27 10.69 -6.26
C ILE A 609 13.23 9.67 -6.88
N TYR A 610 13.94 8.94 -6.06
CA TYR A 610 14.53 7.67 -6.48
C TYR A 610 13.41 6.71 -6.82
N GLY A 611 13.49 6.17 -8.03
CA GLY A 611 12.44 5.39 -8.67
C GLY A 611 11.62 4.52 -7.75
N ASN A 612 10.65 5.10 -7.11
CA ASN A 612 9.67 4.49 -6.21
C ASN A 612 10.00 3.00 -5.94
N GLY A 613 10.39 2.58 -4.81
CA GLY A 613 10.80 1.24 -4.36
C GLY A 613 10.36 -0.03 -5.12
N VAL A 614 9.65 0.11 -6.24
CA VAL A 614 9.26 -0.97 -7.15
C VAL A 614 10.19 -1.09 -8.38
N ASN A 615 11.27 -0.33 -8.44
CA ASN A 615 12.28 -0.46 -9.47
C ASN A 615 13.54 -1.14 -8.92
N HIS A 616 14.02 -2.16 -9.64
CA HIS A 616 15.30 -2.80 -9.29
C HIS A 616 16.50 -1.89 -9.56
N ASP A 617 16.37 -0.93 -10.47
CA ASP A 617 17.42 0.00 -10.81
C ASP A 617 17.44 1.21 -9.87
N LEU A 618 18.60 1.78 -9.61
CA LEU A 618 18.75 3.06 -8.94
C LEU A 618 18.62 4.18 -9.97
N ALA A 619 17.49 4.86 -9.99
CA ALA A 619 17.17 5.87 -10.98
C ALA A 619 16.37 7.02 -10.35
N LEU A 620 16.72 8.24 -10.73
CA LEU A 620 15.98 9.44 -10.34
C LEU A 620 14.90 9.76 -11.37
N THR A 621 13.74 10.13 -10.88
CA THR A 621 12.60 10.59 -11.68
C THR A 621 11.96 11.81 -11.05
N THR A 622 11.22 12.59 -11.83
CA THR A 622 10.46 13.74 -11.33
C THR A 622 9.18 13.93 -12.13
N ARG A 623 8.29 14.72 -11.59
CA ARG A 623 7.08 15.13 -12.30
C ARG A 623 7.23 16.57 -12.79
N TYR A 624 7.14 16.75 -14.11
CA TYR A 624 7.00 18.06 -14.73
C TYR A 624 5.54 18.29 -15.09
N ALA A 625 5.04 19.49 -14.81
CA ALA A 625 3.75 19.93 -15.29
C ALA A 625 3.74 19.95 -16.83
N ALA A 626 2.75 19.30 -17.43
CA ALA A 626 2.59 19.29 -18.88
C ALA A 626 1.77 20.49 -19.37
N VAL A 627 0.86 20.98 -18.54
CA VAL A 627 0.03 22.18 -18.74
C VAL A 627 -0.05 22.96 -17.44
N ASP A 628 -0.34 24.25 -17.53
CA ASP A 628 -0.67 25.07 -16.35
C ASP A 628 -1.99 24.60 -15.72
N PRO A 629 -2.20 24.86 -14.42
CA PRO A 629 -3.47 24.58 -13.77
C PRO A 629 -4.65 25.19 -14.52
N LEU A 630 -5.61 24.34 -14.90
CA LEU A 630 -6.78 24.74 -15.70
C LEU A 630 -7.75 25.61 -14.89
N TYR A 631 -7.75 25.45 -13.57
CA TYR A 631 -8.64 26.13 -12.64
C TYR A 631 -7.84 26.83 -11.53
N ASP A 632 -8.56 27.56 -10.66
CA ASP A 632 -7.96 28.24 -9.51
C ASP A 632 -7.66 27.24 -8.37
N THR A 633 -6.61 26.44 -8.58
CA THR A 633 -6.18 25.36 -7.70
C THR A 633 -4.80 25.65 -7.09
N GLN A 634 -4.52 25.09 -5.91
CA GLN A 634 -3.22 25.15 -5.26
C GLN A 634 -2.71 23.76 -4.89
N GLU A 635 -1.40 23.62 -4.69
CA GLU A 635 -0.77 22.35 -4.34
C GLU A 635 -0.81 22.13 -2.82
N SER A 636 -0.96 20.85 -2.41
CA SER A 636 -1.06 20.49 -0.99
C SER A 636 0.06 21.04 -0.09
N PRO A 637 1.35 21.08 -0.51
CA PRO A 637 2.41 21.64 0.35
C PRO A 637 2.22 23.12 0.67
N ASP A 638 1.76 23.92 -0.30
CA ASP A 638 1.46 25.34 -0.12
C ASP A 638 0.27 25.55 0.82
N LEU A 639 -0.76 24.67 0.72
CA LEU A 639 -1.90 24.66 1.63
C LEU A 639 -1.48 24.34 3.06
N LEU A 640 -0.59 23.34 3.27
CA LEU A 640 -0.05 23.00 4.59
C LEU A 640 0.75 24.15 5.21
N LEU A 641 1.54 24.84 4.39
CA LEU A 641 2.29 26.04 4.86
C LEU A 641 1.33 27.15 5.31
N ARG A 642 0.24 27.38 4.57
CA ARG A 642 -0.77 28.38 4.95
C ARG A 642 -1.52 27.97 6.22
N LEU A 643 -1.89 26.70 6.33
CA LEU A 643 -2.53 26.18 7.52
C LEU A 643 -1.60 26.23 8.75
N THR A 644 -0.30 25.96 8.58
CA THR A 644 0.71 26.15 9.64
C THR A 644 0.69 27.59 10.16
N LYS A 645 0.60 28.58 9.27
CA LYS A 645 0.52 29.99 9.69
C LYS A 645 -0.75 30.27 10.51
N ILE A 646 -1.87 29.67 10.17
CA ILE A 646 -3.14 29.81 10.91
C ILE A 646 -3.04 29.15 12.29
N MET A 647 -2.48 27.93 12.37
CA MET A 647 -2.43 27.14 13.60
C MET A 647 -1.41 27.68 14.61
N SER A 648 -0.19 27.99 14.18
CA SER A 648 0.93 28.34 15.06
C SER A 648 1.36 29.79 14.99
N GLY A 649 0.86 30.56 14.03
CA GLY A 649 1.31 31.92 13.75
C GLY A 649 2.71 32.03 13.11
N GLN A 650 3.43 30.91 13.02
CA GLN A 650 4.83 30.83 12.57
C GLN A 650 5.00 29.79 11.49
N THR A 651 5.85 30.05 10.51
CA THR A 651 6.17 29.11 9.43
C THR A 651 7.62 28.63 9.46
N ALA A 652 8.49 29.27 10.25
CA ALA A 652 9.90 28.92 10.35
C ALA A 652 10.16 27.46 10.78
N PRO A 653 9.46 26.89 11.79
CA PRO A 653 9.62 25.51 12.17
C PRO A 653 9.29 24.52 11.04
N PHE A 654 8.29 24.81 10.21
CA PHE A 654 7.90 23.98 9.08
C PHE A 654 9.00 23.93 8.02
N PHE A 655 9.57 25.10 7.64
CA PHE A 655 10.71 25.15 6.72
C PHE A 655 11.90 24.34 7.25
N MET A 656 12.30 24.57 8.51
CA MET A 656 13.40 23.89 9.15
C MET A 656 13.21 22.35 9.16
N LEU A 657 12.03 21.89 9.51
CA LEU A 657 11.73 20.46 9.57
C LEU A 657 11.73 19.81 8.19
N VAL A 658 11.18 20.49 7.18
CA VAL A 658 11.23 20.01 5.79
C VAL A 658 12.68 19.94 5.29
N GLU A 659 13.48 20.95 5.56
CA GLU A 659 14.89 20.96 5.18
C GLU A 659 15.69 19.86 5.85
N ASN A 660 15.54 19.68 7.15
CA ASN A 660 16.25 18.67 7.93
C ASN A 660 15.85 17.23 7.55
N LEU A 661 14.55 16.97 7.34
CA LEU A 661 14.05 15.63 7.06
C LEU A 661 14.64 15.03 5.79
N VAL A 662 14.93 15.86 4.79
CA VAL A 662 15.45 15.42 3.49
C VAL A 662 16.93 15.82 3.28
N GLY A 663 17.57 16.38 4.29
CA GLY A 663 18.96 16.76 4.26
C GLY A 663 19.26 17.95 3.33
N LEU A 664 18.32 18.89 3.24
CA LEU A 664 18.53 20.14 2.50
C LEU A 664 19.33 21.15 3.35
N PRO A 665 20.08 22.08 2.72
CA PRO A 665 20.78 23.13 3.45
C PRO A 665 19.79 24.04 4.23
N ALA A 666 20.17 24.46 5.42
CA ALA A 666 19.36 25.33 6.25
C ALA A 666 18.98 26.62 5.51
N ASP A 667 17.74 27.08 5.73
CA ASP A 667 17.13 28.26 5.07
C ASP A 667 17.12 28.24 3.53
N SER A 668 17.46 27.13 2.89
CA SER A 668 17.51 27.05 1.42
C SER A 668 16.12 27.11 0.79
N VAL A 669 15.17 26.32 1.31
CA VAL A 669 13.77 26.30 0.84
C VAL A 669 13.09 27.62 1.16
N LYS A 670 13.32 28.16 2.34
CA LYS A 670 12.77 29.45 2.77
C LYS A 670 13.22 30.63 1.89
N LYS A 671 14.50 30.69 1.53
CA LYS A 671 15.05 31.70 0.61
C LYS A 671 14.45 31.59 -0.79
N ALA A 672 14.42 30.38 -1.33
CA ALA A 672 13.81 30.11 -2.63
C ALA A 672 12.30 30.42 -2.64
N TYR A 673 11.57 30.04 -1.59
CA TYR A 673 10.16 30.37 -1.42
C TYR A 673 9.89 31.88 -1.47
N LYS A 674 10.68 32.67 -0.73
CA LYS A 674 10.52 34.14 -0.72
C LYS A 674 10.67 34.71 -2.14
N ARG A 675 11.73 34.34 -2.85
CA ARG A 675 11.99 34.78 -4.22
C ARG A 675 10.86 34.37 -5.18
N LEU A 676 10.41 33.12 -5.12
CA LEU A 676 9.37 32.61 -6.01
C LEU A 676 7.99 33.22 -5.71
N LYS A 677 7.69 33.48 -4.45
CA LYS A 677 6.48 34.19 -4.06
C LYS A 677 6.46 35.63 -4.58
N GLU A 678 7.58 36.36 -4.45
CA GLU A 678 7.75 37.71 -5.00
C GLU A 678 7.63 37.72 -6.55
N ALA A 679 8.03 36.62 -7.21
CA ALA A 679 7.86 36.42 -8.64
C ALA A 679 6.43 35.99 -9.06
N GLY A 680 5.48 35.95 -8.13
CA GLY A 680 4.07 35.66 -8.42
C GLY A 680 3.77 34.18 -8.75
N ARG A 681 4.62 33.24 -8.33
CA ARG A 681 4.36 31.81 -8.56
C ARG A 681 3.12 31.35 -7.76
N LYS A 682 2.27 30.50 -8.37
CA LYS A 682 1.04 29.98 -7.75
C LYS A 682 1.32 29.00 -6.60
N SER A 683 2.34 28.15 -6.73
CA SER A 683 2.77 27.17 -5.73
C SER A 683 4.24 27.40 -5.35
N PRO A 684 4.56 28.55 -4.70
CA PRO A 684 5.95 28.97 -4.48
C PRO A 684 6.71 28.05 -3.53
N PHE A 685 6.02 27.37 -2.61
CA PHE A 685 6.67 26.44 -1.68
C PHE A 685 7.04 25.11 -2.37
N SER A 686 6.13 24.54 -3.15
CA SER A 686 6.39 23.33 -3.93
C SER A 686 7.56 23.54 -4.92
N ASP A 687 7.54 24.67 -5.63
CA ASP A 687 8.62 25.04 -6.55
C ASP A 687 9.96 25.26 -5.83
N ALA A 688 9.97 25.91 -4.67
CA ALA A 688 11.16 26.16 -3.86
C ALA A 688 11.81 24.87 -3.35
N TYR A 689 10.99 23.97 -2.83
CA TYR A 689 11.46 22.66 -2.39
C TYR A 689 12.07 21.88 -3.55
N ARG A 690 11.38 21.83 -4.70
CA ARG A 690 11.86 21.12 -5.88
C ARG A 690 13.22 21.64 -6.34
N GLU A 691 13.36 22.96 -6.50
CA GLU A 691 14.61 23.61 -6.90
C GLU A 691 15.78 23.27 -5.95
N THR A 692 15.52 23.33 -4.65
CA THR A 692 16.51 23.03 -3.63
C THR A 692 16.89 21.54 -3.61
N ALA A 693 15.88 20.65 -3.75
CA ALA A 693 16.09 19.22 -3.81
C ALA A 693 16.94 18.81 -5.03
N PHE A 694 16.75 19.45 -6.20
CA PHE A 694 17.57 19.19 -7.38
C PHE A 694 19.07 19.40 -7.12
N ALA A 695 19.45 20.47 -6.40
CA ALA A 695 20.84 20.73 -6.06
C ALA A 695 21.46 19.62 -5.19
N VAL A 696 20.70 19.12 -4.21
CA VAL A 696 21.17 18.02 -3.34
C VAL A 696 21.26 16.70 -4.10
N TYR A 697 20.26 16.38 -4.90
CA TYR A 697 20.28 15.12 -5.67
C TYR A 697 21.32 15.12 -6.79
N ALA A 698 21.55 16.25 -7.47
CA ALA A 698 22.61 16.38 -8.46
C ALA A 698 23.99 16.09 -7.82
N LYS A 699 24.25 16.64 -6.63
CA LYS A 699 25.47 16.35 -5.89
C LYS A 699 25.58 14.87 -5.51
N LYS A 700 24.52 14.24 -5.05
CA LYS A 700 24.49 12.80 -4.70
C LYS A 700 24.70 11.91 -5.94
N ALA A 701 24.15 12.29 -7.07
CA ALA A 701 24.26 11.58 -8.35
C ALA A 701 25.57 11.93 -9.11
N HIS A 702 26.50 12.64 -8.48
CA HIS A 702 27.76 13.07 -9.07
C HIS A 702 27.61 13.81 -10.42
N THR A 703 26.58 14.69 -10.52
CA THR A 703 26.27 15.48 -11.71
C THR A 703 25.95 16.94 -11.36
N THR A 704 25.70 17.77 -12.36
CA THR A 704 25.26 19.14 -12.14
C THR A 704 23.72 19.23 -12.16
N VAL A 705 23.16 20.32 -11.62
CA VAL A 705 21.71 20.58 -11.65
C VAL A 705 21.21 20.70 -13.09
N GLU A 706 21.95 21.40 -13.94
CA GLU A 706 21.65 21.63 -15.34
C GLU A 706 21.59 20.31 -16.13
N GLU A 707 22.59 19.44 -15.92
CA GLU A 707 22.65 18.13 -16.58
C GLU A 707 21.53 17.20 -16.07
N LEU A 708 21.27 17.17 -14.76
CA LEU A 708 20.17 16.40 -14.17
C LEU A 708 18.83 16.85 -14.75
N ASP A 709 18.55 18.18 -14.75
CA ASP A 709 17.29 18.73 -15.29
C ASP A 709 17.17 18.47 -16.79
N ARG A 710 18.27 18.63 -17.56
CA ARG A 710 18.31 18.34 -18.99
C ARG A 710 17.92 16.89 -19.28
N VAL A 711 18.58 15.95 -18.63
CA VAL A 711 18.31 14.50 -18.84
C VAL A 711 16.89 14.15 -18.43
N LEU A 712 16.40 14.69 -17.33
CA LEU A 712 15.02 14.43 -16.89
C LEU A 712 13.97 15.04 -17.81
N ARG A 713 14.24 16.20 -18.46
CA ARG A 713 13.36 16.76 -19.47
C ARG A 713 13.38 15.98 -20.77
N GLU A 714 14.54 15.50 -21.20
CA GLU A 714 14.73 14.77 -22.46
C GLU A 714 14.29 13.30 -22.36
N LYS A 715 14.50 12.66 -21.20
CA LYS A 715 14.30 11.22 -21.03
C LYS A 715 13.31 10.86 -19.92
N GLY A 716 12.98 11.77 -19.01
CA GLY A 716 12.12 11.54 -17.85
C GLY A 716 12.70 10.62 -16.76
N VAL A 717 13.93 10.20 -16.92
CA VAL A 717 14.65 9.32 -15.99
C VAL A 717 16.15 9.58 -16.07
N PHE A 718 16.79 9.71 -14.93
CA PHE A 718 18.23 9.76 -14.78
C PHE A 718 18.70 8.47 -14.11
N MET A 719 19.46 7.65 -14.86
CA MET A 719 19.91 6.33 -14.41
C MET A 719 21.25 6.47 -13.67
N GLU A 720 21.29 6.01 -12.42
CA GLU A 720 22.53 5.95 -11.63
C GLU A 720 23.18 4.56 -11.68
N LYS A 721 22.37 3.50 -11.37
CA LYS A 721 22.86 2.12 -11.40
C LYS A 721 21.78 1.19 -11.94
N LYS A 722 22.19 0.23 -12.75
CA LYS A 722 21.31 -0.84 -13.22
C LYS A 722 21.22 -1.98 -12.19
N LYS A 723 20.18 -2.79 -12.31
CA LYS A 723 19.95 -3.98 -11.49
C LYS A 723 21.14 -4.92 -11.46
N GLU A 724 21.76 -5.15 -12.61
CA GLU A 724 22.92 -6.03 -12.76
C GLU A 724 24.10 -5.57 -11.91
N ASP A 725 24.40 -4.28 -11.91
CA ASP A 725 25.47 -3.68 -11.10
C ASP A 725 25.18 -3.79 -9.60
N ILE A 726 23.89 -3.67 -9.22
CA ILE A 726 23.44 -3.81 -7.84
C ILE A 726 23.58 -5.26 -7.36
N LEU A 727 23.16 -6.23 -8.15
CA LEU A 727 23.26 -7.65 -7.83
C LEU A 727 24.70 -8.15 -7.74
N GLU A 728 25.62 -7.62 -8.53
CA GLU A 728 27.03 -7.93 -8.42
C GLU A 728 27.62 -7.57 -7.04
N HIS A 729 27.14 -6.47 -6.45
CA HIS A 729 27.53 -6.07 -5.09
C HIS A 729 26.84 -6.89 -3.99
N ALA A 730 25.68 -7.46 -4.29
CA ALA A 730 24.91 -8.32 -3.39
C ALA A 730 25.25 -9.81 -3.53
N ALA A 731 26.28 -10.16 -4.35
CA ALA A 731 26.67 -11.55 -4.59
C ALA A 731 27.04 -12.29 -3.31
N MET A 732 26.87 -13.61 -3.37
CA MET A 732 27.15 -14.53 -2.26
C MET A 732 28.65 -14.83 -2.06
N PRO A 733 29.16 -14.91 -0.85
CA PRO A 733 28.55 -14.55 0.43
C PRO A 733 28.22 -13.06 0.47
N ARG A 734 27.11 -12.72 1.14
CA ARG A 734 26.56 -11.36 1.12
C ARG A 734 27.55 -10.33 1.65
N LYS A 735 27.89 -9.34 0.82
CA LYS A 735 28.87 -8.29 1.18
C LYS A 735 28.23 -7.16 1.99
N LEU A 736 26.92 -6.98 1.89
CA LEU A 736 26.17 -5.95 2.58
C LEU A 736 25.30 -6.56 3.69
N PRO A 737 25.37 -6.10 4.94
CA PRO A 737 24.48 -6.57 5.98
C PRO A 737 23.04 -6.22 5.64
N LEU A 738 22.09 -7.04 6.09
CA LEU A 738 20.69 -6.68 6.10
C LEU A 738 20.39 -5.75 7.28
N PRO A 739 19.38 -4.89 7.17
CA PRO A 739 18.98 -4.00 8.26
C PRO A 739 18.14 -4.72 9.34
N THR A 740 18.50 -5.94 9.66
CA THR A 740 17.97 -6.73 10.77
C THR A 740 18.85 -6.59 12.02
N ALA A 741 18.40 -7.04 13.16
CA ALA A 741 19.18 -7.02 14.40
C ALA A 741 20.49 -7.81 14.26
N THR A 742 20.48 -8.88 13.47
CA THR A 742 21.65 -9.75 13.26
C THR A 742 22.48 -9.41 12.02
N GLY A 743 22.03 -8.45 11.21
CA GLY A 743 22.62 -8.21 9.88
C GLY A 743 22.33 -9.35 8.88
N ARG A 744 21.50 -10.33 9.26
CA ARG A 744 21.17 -11.54 8.50
C ARG A 744 19.69 -11.66 8.26
N ILE A 745 19.28 -12.60 7.44
CA ILE A 745 17.87 -13.01 7.30
C ILE A 745 17.43 -13.70 8.58
N GLU A 746 16.36 -13.21 9.22
CA GLU A 746 15.90 -13.70 10.50
C GLU A 746 14.71 -14.66 10.42
N PHE A 747 14.93 -15.92 10.74
CA PHE A 747 13.88 -16.91 10.99
C PHE A 747 13.41 -16.85 12.44
N PHE A 748 14.31 -16.72 13.39
CA PHE A 748 14.03 -16.23 14.74
C PHE A 748 14.02 -14.70 14.70
N SER A 749 12.86 -14.10 14.93
CA SER A 749 12.70 -12.64 14.84
C SER A 749 13.08 -11.96 16.14
N TYR A 750 14.14 -11.18 16.13
CA TYR A 750 14.50 -10.32 17.25
C TYR A 750 13.43 -9.26 17.53
N LEU A 751 12.79 -8.75 16.51
CA LEU A 751 11.72 -7.75 16.64
C LEU A 751 10.56 -8.28 17.50
N PHE A 752 10.04 -9.46 17.16
CA PHE A 752 8.93 -10.06 17.91
C PHE A 752 9.38 -10.57 19.28
N ASN A 753 10.62 -11.01 19.40
CA ASN A 753 11.20 -11.37 20.69
C ASN A 753 11.28 -10.16 21.64
N ASP A 754 11.64 -8.98 21.13
CA ASP A 754 11.67 -7.76 21.94
C ASP A 754 10.26 -7.30 22.33
N MET A 755 9.27 -7.44 21.46
CA MET A 755 7.86 -7.18 21.81
C MET A 755 7.39 -8.10 22.95
N ARG A 756 7.86 -9.37 22.99
CA ARG A 756 7.57 -10.30 24.09
C ARG A 756 8.26 -9.91 25.37
N LYS A 757 9.50 -9.44 25.31
CA LYS A 757 10.20 -8.89 26.49
C LYS A 757 9.45 -7.68 27.07
N ASP A 758 8.77 -6.90 26.24
CA ASP A 758 7.86 -5.82 26.64
C ASP A 758 6.50 -6.32 27.21
N GLY A 759 6.36 -7.62 27.39
CA GLY A 759 5.19 -8.23 28.03
C GLY A 759 4.08 -8.66 27.10
N GLN A 760 4.28 -8.58 25.74
CA GLN A 760 3.30 -9.05 24.79
C GLN A 760 3.24 -10.58 24.75
N LYS A 761 2.03 -11.12 24.54
CA LYS A 761 1.77 -12.57 24.56
C LYS A 761 0.99 -13.00 23.32
N GLY A 762 0.98 -14.30 23.07
CA GLY A 762 0.21 -14.92 22.00
C GLY A 762 0.97 -15.07 20.68
N PRO A 763 0.40 -15.80 19.73
CA PRO A 763 1.09 -16.22 18.51
C PRO A 763 1.41 -15.06 17.55
N HIS A 764 0.70 -13.93 17.64
CA HIS A 764 1.00 -12.72 16.86
C HIS A 764 2.39 -12.16 17.16
N PHE A 765 2.89 -12.37 18.37
CA PHE A 765 4.17 -11.87 18.85
C PHE A 765 5.24 -12.97 18.96
N SER A 766 5.03 -14.12 18.31
CA SER A 766 5.98 -15.24 18.35
C SER A 766 7.29 -14.89 17.64
N ALA A 767 8.43 -15.17 18.31
CA ALA A 767 9.75 -15.04 17.68
C ALA A 767 9.94 -16.05 16.54
N MET A 768 9.28 -17.22 16.60
CA MET A 768 9.26 -18.22 15.54
C MET A 768 8.01 -18.07 14.67
N ALA A 769 8.03 -18.61 13.44
CA ALA A 769 6.80 -18.70 12.67
C ALA A 769 5.83 -19.67 13.35
N ALA A 770 4.61 -19.23 13.59
CA ALA A 770 3.60 -19.95 14.35
C ALA A 770 2.22 -19.87 13.69
N HIS A 771 1.35 -20.81 14.02
CA HIS A 771 -0.04 -20.79 13.56
C HIS A 771 -0.86 -19.75 14.33
N ILE A 772 -1.59 -18.94 13.58
CA ILE A 772 -2.57 -17.98 14.08
C ILE A 772 -3.91 -18.32 13.41
N PRO A 773 -4.89 -18.86 14.14
CA PRO A 773 -6.17 -19.22 13.56
C PRO A 773 -6.90 -17.98 13.04
N THR A 774 -7.58 -18.13 11.90
CA THR A 774 -8.46 -17.07 11.40
C THR A 774 -9.76 -17.02 12.23
N GLU A 775 -10.27 -15.83 12.44
CA GLU A 775 -11.51 -15.60 13.17
C GLU A 775 -12.74 -15.39 12.25
N CYS A 776 -12.65 -15.79 10.98
CA CYS A 776 -13.77 -15.68 10.04
C CYS A 776 -15.07 -16.35 10.53
N ARG A 777 -14.94 -17.35 11.37
CA ARG A 777 -16.03 -18.21 11.86
C ARG A 777 -16.31 -18.07 13.36
N ASP A 778 -15.83 -17.02 14.00
CA ASP A 778 -15.99 -16.81 15.46
C ASP A 778 -15.64 -18.04 16.32
N GLY A 779 -14.45 -18.59 16.09
CA GLY A 779 -13.94 -19.75 16.82
C GLY A 779 -14.42 -21.12 16.31
N LYS A 780 -15.35 -21.16 15.32
CA LYS A 780 -15.67 -22.42 14.65
C LYS A 780 -14.58 -22.81 13.67
N SER A 781 -14.36 -24.11 13.53
CA SER A 781 -13.38 -24.64 12.57
C SER A 781 -13.70 -24.21 11.14
N MET A 782 -12.65 -23.93 10.36
CA MET A 782 -12.77 -23.53 8.97
C MET A 782 -13.23 -24.66 8.04
N ASP A 783 -13.11 -25.92 8.43
CA ASP A 783 -13.62 -27.08 7.72
C ASP A 783 -15.10 -27.39 8.01
N ALA A 784 -15.69 -26.75 9.04
CA ALA A 784 -17.10 -26.90 9.31
C ALA A 784 -17.94 -26.28 8.18
N PRO A 785 -19.03 -26.94 7.73
CA PRO A 785 -19.86 -26.43 6.64
C PRO A 785 -20.52 -25.10 6.99
N LEU A 786 -20.60 -24.21 5.99
CA LEU A 786 -21.38 -22.98 6.08
C LEU A 786 -22.88 -23.27 5.94
N ALA A 787 -23.70 -22.38 6.47
CA ALA A 787 -25.12 -22.40 6.16
C ALA A 787 -25.35 -22.20 4.64
N LYS A 788 -26.52 -22.63 4.13
CA LYS A 788 -26.86 -22.60 2.70
C LYS A 788 -26.69 -21.20 2.09
N ASP A 789 -27.05 -20.16 2.83
CA ASP A 789 -27.06 -18.76 2.46
C ASP A 789 -25.84 -17.97 2.98
N GLU A 790 -24.87 -18.64 3.63
CA GLU A 790 -23.69 -18.03 4.24
C GLU A 790 -22.44 -18.22 3.36
N PHE A 791 -21.63 -17.17 3.22
CA PHE A 791 -20.42 -17.16 2.39
C PHE A 791 -19.26 -16.45 3.10
N TYR A 792 -18.03 -16.87 2.82
CA TYR A 792 -16.85 -16.09 3.15
C TYR A 792 -16.81 -14.82 2.30
N PHE A 793 -16.58 -13.69 2.95
CA PHE A 793 -16.48 -12.40 2.26
C PHE A 793 -15.11 -12.19 1.64
N THR A 794 -15.07 -11.82 0.35
CA THR A 794 -13.84 -11.38 -0.31
C THR A 794 -14.10 -10.15 -1.18
N TYR A 795 -13.09 -9.30 -1.30
CA TYR A 795 -13.15 -8.18 -2.24
C TYR A 795 -11.77 -7.88 -2.83
N GLY A 796 -11.75 -7.19 -3.96
CA GLY A 796 -10.50 -6.83 -4.62
C GLY A 796 -10.69 -5.75 -5.68
N LYS A 797 -9.58 -5.28 -6.25
CA LYS A 797 -9.57 -4.20 -7.24
C LYS A 797 -9.93 -4.67 -8.64
N THR A 798 -10.50 -3.76 -9.45
CA THR A 798 -10.69 -3.96 -10.87
C THR A 798 -9.46 -3.49 -11.67
N PRO A 799 -9.31 -3.92 -12.93
CA PRO A 799 -8.28 -3.39 -13.83
C PRO A 799 -8.41 -1.90 -14.11
N SER A 800 -9.63 -1.37 -14.08
CA SER A 800 -9.99 -0.01 -14.48
C SER A 800 -10.09 0.97 -13.34
N VAL A 801 -10.31 0.52 -12.10
CA VAL A 801 -10.47 1.38 -10.92
C VAL A 801 -9.43 1.04 -9.86
N SER A 802 -8.71 2.04 -9.39
CA SER A 802 -7.81 1.93 -8.23
C SER A 802 -8.03 3.12 -7.31
N TYR A 803 -7.64 3.01 -6.06
CA TYR A 803 -7.75 4.02 -5.02
C TYR A 803 -8.97 4.94 -5.07
N ALA A 804 -9.59 5.11 -3.95
CA ALA A 804 -10.51 6.17 -3.63
C ALA A 804 -11.67 6.41 -4.61
N SER A 805 -12.02 5.47 -5.49
CA SER A 805 -13.20 5.54 -6.39
C SER A 805 -13.24 6.72 -7.36
N THR A 806 -12.59 7.85 -7.08
CA THR A 806 -12.68 9.06 -7.91
C THR A 806 -12.18 8.86 -9.34
N ASN A 807 -11.22 7.95 -9.56
CA ASN A 807 -10.79 7.63 -10.92
C ASN A 807 -11.80 6.76 -11.69
N SER A 808 -12.87 6.27 -11.07
CA SER A 808 -14.01 5.67 -11.77
C SER A 808 -14.87 6.73 -12.48
N ASN A 809 -14.80 7.99 -12.04
CA ASN A 809 -15.46 9.13 -12.69
C ASN A 809 -14.72 9.58 -13.96
N ASN A 810 -14.32 8.62 -14.78
CA ASN A 810 -13.55 8.83 -15.98
C ASN A 810 -14.27 8.14 -17.16
N PRO A 811 -14.63 8.84 -18.23
CA PRO A 811 -15.46 8.29 -19.30
C PRO A 811 -14.80 7.09 -20.02
N VAL A 812 -13.48 7.08 -20.14
CA VAL A 812 -12.76 5.95 -20.76
C VAL A 812 -12.79 4.73 -19.86
N LEU A 813 -12.51 4.89 -18.57
CA LEU A 813 -12.54 3.79 -17.61
C LEU A 813 -13.95 3.30 -17.35
N ARG A 814 -14.93 4.20 -17.38
CA ARG A 814 -16.34 3.88 -17.32
C ARG A 814 -16.78 3.00 -18.49
N ALA A 815 -16.41 3.36 -19.71
CA ALA A 815 -16.74 2.57 -20.90
C ALA A 815 -16.12 1.16 -20.86
N ILE A 816 -14.94 0.99 -20.25
CA ILE A 816 -14.33 -0.34 -20.03
C ILE A 816 -15.17 -1.15 -19.04
N ASN A 817 -15.64 -0.54 -17.97
CA ASN A 817 -16.48 -1.20 -16.97
C ASN A 817 -17.85 -1.57 -17.55
N ASP A 818 -18.46 -0.68 -18.33
CA ASP A 818 -19.78 -0.89 -18.93
C ASP A 818 -19.79 -2.02 -19.97
N PHE A 819 -18.67 -2.22 -20.67
CA PHE A 819 -18.53 -3.33 -21.63
C PHE A 819 -18.68 -4.70 -20.98
N LYS A 820 -18.41 -4.83 -19.68
CA LYS A 820 -18.54 -6.05 -18.87
C LYS A 820 -19.12 -5.71 -17.50
N GLN A 821 -20.21 -4.95 -17.50
CA GLN A 821 -20.78 -4.39 -16.28
C GLN A 821 -21.11 -5.46 -15.24
N GLU A 822 -21.74 -6.56 -15.65
CA GLU A 822 -22.12 -7.67 -14.77
C GLU A 822 -20.90 -8.33 -14.10
N ILE A 823 -19.73 -8.33 -14.75
CA ILE A 823 -18.48 -8.86 -14.19
C ILE A 823 -17.92 -7.93 -13.12
N TYR A 824 -17.84 -6.61 -13.43
CA TYR A 824 -17.15 -5.65 -12.59
C TYR A 824 -17.99 -5.04 -11.48
N THR A 825 -19.31 -4.95 -11.68
CA THR A 825 -20.23 -4.38 -10.68
C THR A 825 -21.05 -5.44 -9.97
N GLY A 826 -21.11 -6.67 -10.51
CA GLY A 826 -21.83 -7.80 -9.93
C GLY A 826 -21.09 -8.44 -8.75
N ILE A 827 -21.87 -9.05 -7.87
CA ILE A 827 -21.42 -9.86 -6.75
C ILE A 827 -21.24 -11.28 -7.24
N TRP A 828 -20.00 -11.76 -7.23
CA TRP A 828 -19.66 -13.09 -7.75
C TRP A 828 -20.09 -14.17 -6.78
N ILE A 829 -20.85 -15.13 -7.25
CA ILE A 829 -21.30 -16.32 -6.50
C ILE A 829 -21.09 -17.56 -7.37
N HIS A 830 -20.60 -18.65 -6.77
CA HIS A 830 -20.42 -19.92 -7.46
C HIS A 830 -21.78 -20.58 -7.80
N PRO A 831 -21.95 -21.19 -9.01
CA PRO A 831 -23.23 -21.80 -9.42
C PRO A 831 -23.77 -22.83 -8.43
N GLU A 832 -22.93 -23.69 -7.86
CA GLU A 832 -23.33 -24.69 -6.87
C GLU A 832 -23.95 -24.11 -5.57
N ARG A 833 -23.70 -22.82 -5.32
CA ARG A 833 -24.26 -22.11 -4.16
C ARG A 833 -25.39 -21.15 -4.58
N ALA A 834 -25.38 -20.66 -5.82
CA ALA A 834 -26.43 -19.80 -6.37
C ALA A 834 -27.71 -20.59 -6.67
N GLU A 835 -27.58 -21.76 -7.30
CA GLU A 835 -28.72 -22.61 -7.69
C GLU A 835 -29.66 -22.99 -6.51
N PRO A 836 -29.15 -23.47 -5.34
CA PRO A 836 -30.01 -23.76 -4.20
C PRO A 836 -30.69 -22.55 -3.59
N LEU A 837 -30.21 -21.33 -3.87
CA LEU A 837 -30.79 -20.07 -3.42
C LEU A 837 -31.73 -19.46 -4.47
N GLY A 838 -31.91 -20.11 -5.63
CA GLY A 838 -32.71 -19.60 -6.72
C GLY A 838 -32.17 -18.29 -7.32
N LEU A 839 -30.82 -18.11 -7.35
CA LEU A 839 -30.18 -16.92 -7.82
C LEU A 839 -29.68 -17.06 -9.25
N GLU A 840 -30.00 -16.06 -10.08
CA GLU A 840 -29.56 -15.94 -11.46
C GLU A 840 -28.78 -14.62 -11.67
N ASN A 841 -28.08 -14.50 -12.81
CA ASN A 841 -27.39 -13.28 -13.17
C ASN A 841 -28.35 -12.09 -13.23
N GLY A 842 -28.00 -11.00 -12.55
CA GLY A 842 -28.80 -9.79 -12.51
C GLY A 842 -29.83 -9.72 -11.38
N ASP A 843 -30.04 -10.82 -10.65
CA ASP A 843 -30.89 -10.79 -9.46
C ASP A 843 -30.36 -9.80 -8.43
N ARG A 844 -31.29 -9.07 -7.80
CA ARG A 844 -30.94 -8.21 -6.67
C ARG A 844 -30.88 -9.04 -5.40
N ILE A 845 -29.83 -8.81 -4.63
CA ILE A 845 -29.60 -9.47 -3.35
C ILE A 845 -29.23 -8.45 -2.27
N ARG A 846 -29.59 -8.81 -1.06
CA ARG A 846 -29.08 -8.18 0.16
C ARG A 846 -27.99 -9.05 0.75
N LEU A 847 -26.90 -8.39 1.10
CA LEU A 847 -25.78 -8.95 1.86
C LEU A 847 -25.88 -8.46 3.29
N THR A 848 -25.83 -9.37 4.25
CA THR A 848 -25.84 -9.04 5.69
C THR A 848 -24.62 -9.66 6.35
N ASN A 849 -23.80 -8.87 6.99
CA ASN A 849 -22.70 -9.38 7.81
C ASN A 849 -23.27 -10.20 8.97
N VAL A 850 -22.90 -11.46 9.08
CA VAL A 850 -23.51 -12.39 10.03
C VAL A 850 -23.30 -11.95 11.49
N LYS A 851 -22.18 -11.33 11.79
CA LYS A 851 -21.80 -10.91 13.14
C LYS A 851 -22.31 -9.51 13.51
N SER A 852 -22.06 -8.54 12.62
CA SER A 852 -22.35 -7.13 12.92
C SER A 852 -23.73 -6.67 12.44
N GLY A 853 -24.39 -7.45 11.60
CA GLY A 853 -25.71 -7.08 11.04
C GLY A 853 -25.65 -5.98 9.97
N GLN A 854 -24.48 -5.51 9.60
CA GLN A 854 -24.31 -4.48 8.56
C GLN A 854 -24.74 -4.99 7.20
N GLU A 855 -25.37 -4.12 6.40
CA GLU A 855 -26.02 -4.52 5.15
C GLU A 855 -25.54 -3.70 3.94
N ALA A 856 -25.58 -4.34 2.78
CA ALA A 856 -25.45 -3.69 1.47
C ALA A 856 -26.21 -4.47 0.41
N ASP A 857 -26.79 -3.76 -0.54
CA ASP A 857 -27.49 -4.38 -1.67
C ASP A 857 -26.59 -4.39 -2.92
N GLY A 858 -26.85 -5.36 -3.82
CA GLY A 858 -26.16 -5.46 -5.09
C GLY A 858 -26.84 -6.43 -6.05
N THR A 859 -26.19 -6.67 -7.19
CA THR A 859 -26.66 -7.59 -8.23
C THR A 859 -25.75 -8.82 -8.32
N VAL A 860 -26.33 -9.97 -8.61
CA VAL A 860 -25.60 -11.25 -8.70
C VAL A 860 -24.88 -11.39 -10.05
N TYR A 861 -23.66 -11.94 -9.99
CA TYR A 861 -22.96 -12.51 -11.14
C TYR A 861 -22.55 -13.95 -10.82
N VAL A 862 -23.26 -14.92 -11.44
CA VAL A 862 -22.99 -16.36 -11.24
C VAL A 862 -21.80 -16.79 -12.09
N THR A 863 -20.77 -17.34 -11.44
CA THR A 863 -19.55 -17.74 -12.13
C THR A 863 -18.78 -18.86 -11.41
N ARG A 864 -18.16 -19.78 -12.16
CA ARG A 864 -17.24 -20.78 -11.62
C ARG A 864 -15.83 -20.24 -11.32
N LYS A 865 -15.60 -18.94 -11.53
CA LYS A 865 -14.30 -18.29 -11.32
C LYS A 865 -14.08 -17.80 -9.89
N ILE A 866 -14.73 -18.45 -8.93
CA ILE A 866 -14.59 -18.16 -7.51
C ILE A 866 -14.67 -19.47 -6.71
N HIS A 867 -14.01 -19.53 -5.56
CA HIS A 867 -14.17 -20.63 -4.61
C HIS A 867 -15.64 -20.79 -4.23
N ARG A 868 -16.14 -22.06 -4.18
CA ARG A 868 -17.56 -22.33 -4.00
C ARG A 868 -18.18 -21.68 -2.77
N ASP A 869 -17.45 -21.55 -1.67
CA ASP A 869 -17.95 -21.01 -0.41
C ASP A 869 -17.62 -19.53 -0.21
N ALA A 870 -17.07 -18.85 -1.22
CA ALA A 870 -16.77 -17.44 -1.20
C ALA A 870 -17.76 -16.63 -2.04
N LEU A 871 -18.01 -15.38 -1.65
CA LEU A 871 -18.49 -14.35 -2.55
C LEU A 871 -17.42 -13.29 -2.78
N PHE A 872 -17.45 -12.63 -3.93
CA PHE A 872 -16.49 -11.60 -4.27
C PHE A 872 -17.17 -10.34 -4.79
N ILE A 873 -16.69 -9.19 -4.31
CA ILE A 873 -17.12 -7.88 -4.74
C ILE A 873 -15.92 -7.07 -5.23
N HIS A 874 -16.01 -6.45 -6.39
CA HIS A 874 -15.01 -5.49 -6.79
C HIS A 874 -15.09 -4.23 -5.93
N SER A 875 -13.99 -3.86 -5.30
CA SER A 875 -13.90 -2.64 -4.48
C SER A 875 -13.94 -1.36 -5.33
N SER A 876 -14.16 -0.24 -4.68
CA SER A 876 -14.18 1.10 -5.27
C SER A 876 -15.43 1.43 -6.11
N PHE A 877 -16.48 0.67 -5.97
CA PHE A 877 -17.85 0.99 -6.46
C PHE A 877 -18.79 1.38 -5.32
N GLY A 878 -20.03 1.74 -5.65
CA GLY A 878 -21.06 2.17 -4.68
C GLY A 878 -20.81 3.58 -4.14
N VAL A 879 -20.27 4.48 -4.96
CA VAL A 879 -20.14 5.91 -4.65
C VAL A 879 -21.52 6.52 -4.43
N GLU A 880 -21.69 7.26 -3.34
CA GLU A 880 -22.96 7.89 -2.95
C GLU A 880 -23.03 9.37 -3.36
N ASN A 881 -21.89 10.04 -3.54
CA ASN A 881 -21.88 11.46 -3.90
C ASN A 881 -22.26 11.70 -5.37
N ASN A 882 -23.46 12.24 -5.57
CA ASN A 882 -23.99 12.56 -6.91
C ASN A 882 -23.20 13.65 -7.67
N ALA A 883 -22.30 14.36 -7.03
CA ALA A 883 -21.41 15.28 -7.72
C ALA A 883 -20.35 14.56 -8.60
N LEU A 884 -20.22 13.24 -8.45
CA LEU A 884 -19.47 12.37 -9.34
C LEU A 884 -20.43 11.73 -10.36
N THR A 885 -20.72 12.47 -11.45
CA THR A 885 -21.85 12.19 -12.36
C THR A 885 -21.74 10.88 -13.13
N LEU A 886 -20.52 10.33 -13.31
CA LEU A 886 -20.30 9.09 -14.05
C LEU A 886 -20.26 7.83 -13.16
N THR A 887 -20.12 7.96 -11.86
CA THR A 887 -19.86 6.80 -10.98
C THR A 887 -20.83 6.66 -9.81
N ALA A 888 -21.59 7.70 -9.47
CA ALA A 888 -22.56 7.63 -8.37
C ALA A 888 -23.60 6.52 -8.60
N GLY A 889 -23.91 5.78 -7.55
CA GLY A 889 -24.93 4.72 -7.55
C GLY A 889 -24.55 3.42 -8.25
N ILE A 890 -23.29 3.24 -8.69
CA ILE A 890 -22.86 2.07 -9.45
C ILE A 890 -22.16 1.06 -8.58
N GLY A 891 -22.59 -0.21 -8.68
CA GLY A 891 -22.03 -1.35 -7.94
C GLY A 891 -22.31 -1.28 -6.44
N THR A 892 -21.60 -2.09 -5.66
CA THR A 892 -21.83 -2.30 -4.23
C THR A 892 -20.75 -1.67 -3.38
N ALA A 893 -21.14 -0.96 -2.34
CA ALA A 893 -20.27 -0.36 -1.35
C ALA A 893 -19.73 -1.40 -0.37
N THR A 894 -18.52 -1.87 -0.56
CA THR A 894 -17.92 -2.91 0.31
C THR A 894 -17.73 -2.46 1.76
N ASN A 895 -17.40 -1.17 1.99
CA ASN A 895 -17.14 -0.67 3.34
C ASN A 895 -18.40 -0.63 4.25
N LYS A 896 -19.59 -0.71 3.68
CA LYS A 896 -20.83 -0.86 4.45
C LYS A 896 -20.95 -2.20 5.17
N LEU A 897 -20.23 -3.23 4.70
CA LEU A 897 -20.28 -4.59 5.23
C LEU A 897 -19.14 -4.88 6.23
N ILE A 898 -18.11 -4.04 6.26
CA ILE A 898 -16.87 -4.31 6.99
C ILE A 898 -16.94 -3.64 8.36
N PRO A 899 -16.95 -4.43 9.46
CA PRO A 899 -16.94 -3.89 10.81
C PRO A 899 -15.57 -3.33 11.16
N TYR A 900 -15.52 -2.46 12.16
CA TYR A 900 -14.25 -2.01 12.71
C TYR A 900 -13.59 -3.18 13.47
N LYS A 901 -12.50 -3.67 12.93
CA LYS A 901 -11.67 -4.74 13.54
C LYS A 901 -10.24 -4.60 13.06
N VAL A 902 -9.31 -4.56 13.97
CA VAL A 902 -7.88 -4.36 13.68
C VAL A 902 -7.03 -5.50 14.24
N ASP A 903 -5.82 -5.66 13.73
CA ASP A 903 -4.84 -6.58 14.31
C ASP A 903 -4.24 -6.00 15.60
N PRO A 904 -3.78 -6.86 16.54
CA PRO A 904 -3.31 -6.41 17.84
C PRO A 904 -1.88 -5.83 17.81
N VAL A 905 -1.16 -5.94 16.70
CA VAL A 905 0.23 -5.48 16.61
C VAL A 905 0.30 -4.03 16.16
N VAL A 906 -0.30 -3.72 14.99
CA VAL A 906 -0.13 -2.41 14.32
C VAL A 906 -1.43 -1.78 13.82
N ALA A 907 -2.58 -2.24 14.28
CA ALA A 907 -3.90 -1.74 13.90
C ALA A 907 -4.25 -1.93 12.41
N GLY A 908 -3.72 -2.93 11.73
CA GLY A 908 -4.13 -3.24 10.36
C GLY A 908 -5.58 -3.74 10.31
N PHE A 909 -6.39 -3.28 9.35
CA PHE A 909 -7.79 -3.67 9.26
C PHE A 909 -8.00 -5.12 8.86
N ARG A 910 -8.77 -5.89 9.61
CA ARG A 910 -9.21 -7.26 9.31
C ARG A 910 -10.44 -7.23 8.39
N SER A 911 -10.29 -6.67 7.22
CA SER A 911 -11.40 -6.26 6.35
C SER A 911 -12.11 -7.39 5.59
N GLN A 912 -11.66 -8.65 5.72
CA GLN A 912 -12.30 -9.82 5.11
C GLN A 912 -12.55 -10.96 6.12
N GLU A 913 -12.31 -10.72 7.40
CA GLU A 913 -12.36 -11.75 8.44
C GLU A 913 -13.76 -11.90 9.04
N PHE A 914 -14.73 -12.23 8.19
CA PHE A 914 -16.13 -12.48 8.56
C PHE A 914 -16.87 -13.23 7.46
N THR A 915 -18.11 -13.65 7.76
CA THR A 915 -19.04 -14.25 6.79
C THR A 915 -20.21 -13.33 6.50
N ILE A 916 -20.81 -13.52 5.31
CA ILE A 916 -21.95 -12.77 4.81
C ILE A 916 -23.10 -13.74 4.55
N ARG A 917 -24.30 -13.35 4.95
CA ARG A 917 -25.55 -13.96 4.53
C ARG A 917 -26.08 -13.28 3.27
N VAL A 918 -26.58 -14.08 2.34
CA VAL A 918 -27.16 -13.63 1.07
C VAL A 918 -28.67 -13.89 1.08
N THR A 919 -29.46 -12.85 0.82
CA THR A 919 -30.91 -12.95 0.70
C THR A 919 -31.37 -12.34 -0.62
N LYS A 920 -32.17 -13.06 -1.41
CA LYS A 920 -32.78 -12.53 -2.63
C LYS A 920 -33.77 -11.44 -2.30
N ILE A 921 -33.68 -10.30 -2.99
CA ILE A 921 -34.62 -9.20 -2.91
C ILE A 921 -35.70 -9.46 -3.99
N GLU A 922 -36.94 -9.78 -3.59
CA GLU A 922 -38.04 -9.90 -4.53
C GLU A 922 -38.28 -8.54 -5.20
N ALA A 923 -38.48 -8.53 -6.52
CA ALA A 923 -38.93 -7.34 -7.20
C ALA A 923 -40.28 -6.99 -6.58
N LYS A 924 -40.45 -5.81 -5.99
CA LYS A 924 -41.77 -5.30 -5.65
C LYS A 924 -42.57 -5.34 -6.95
N GLY A 925 -43.58 -6.19 -7.00
CA GLY A 925 -44.45 -6.28 -8.16
C GLY A 925 -44.89 -4.87 -8.55
N GLU A 926 -44.64 -4.49 -9.80
CA GLU A 926 -45.30 -3.34 -10.38
C GLU A 926 -46.80 -3.58 -10.15
N VAL A 927 -47.38 -2.78 -9.27
CA VAL A 927 -48.83 -2.66 -9.22
C VAL A 927 -49.20 -2.01 -10.56
N VAL A 928 -49.66 -2.83 -11.47
CA VAL A 928 -50.24 -2.45 -12.78
C VAL A 928 -51.41 -1.51 -12.58
#